data_5a592525a4efc34989165acc3c171156
#
_entry.id   5a592525a4efc34989165acc3c171156
#
_cell.length_a   1.000
_cell.length_b   1.000
_cell.length_c   1.000
_cell.angle_alpha   90.00
_cell.angle_beta   90.00
_cell.angle_gamma   90.00
#
_symmetry.space_group_name_H-M   'P 1'
#
loop_
_entity.id
_entity.type
_entity.pdbx_description
1 polymer ?
#
loop_
_entity_poly.entity_id
_entity_poly.type
_entity_poly.pdbx_seq_one_letter_code
_entity_poly.pdbx_strand_id
1 'polypeptide(L)'
;MKLTKIALAVLLASGLAACNSSTQAVDKNIVTETSIPGVTLIESVKSNAGEINIPYKKYKLDNGLTVIVHEDHSDPLVHVDVTYHVGSAREELGKSGFAHFFEHMMFQGSENVADEEHFKIISEAGGTLNGTTNSDRTNYFETVPVNQLEKMLWLEADRMGFLLDAVTQEKFEVQRETVKNERGQRVDNRPYGRLGERVAQAMYPDGHPYSWPVIGFMDDLNRVNVNDLKAFFLKWYGPNNATLTIGGDISANEILPLVTKYFAPIPKGPEIPKVEKTAVILDADRYISMEDKVHLPLLSMSFPTTYARSEDEAPLDILAEILGGGNNSLLYKNLVKTQLAVQASANHPCQELACSISLYALPNPTAGKTLADMEKIIRDSFVEFEERGVTQDDLDKVKAKIESGAIFGLQSVSGKASQLAASETFTGNPNSAKDEIARYNKVTKADVMRVFNQYIKGKSAVIMSVVPEGQTQLIAAPDNFTPKAHDFGGPSTTSADDLVARRAVDTFDRSIHPVAGANPAVDVPSLWQTKTENGIKILGTQSTETPTTAIFIKVPGGLYNEQASKVGLSSMTASLMSESTQNYTTEQMSNALEKLGSQVSIYSDKTHTNVYVSSLTKNVDATLKLVEEKLFKPAFNADDFERNKKQIIQNIQHSMKDAGYLASNTYSKLLYGDNIAALPSTGTLNSIEAITLDDVKAFYNANFKPQGAQIIIVSDLKESTIEPKVKATLANWQGKSSPVTVDFSEPKVETNVIYLVDKPDAPQSEIRIGKRDMVEDITGEFFKANLMNFAFGGTFNSRINLNLREDKGYTYGARSRFWGDKTSGGFTASAAVRADSTAASITEFTNELNNYAQNGVTDEELMFMRKAINQKDALKYETPNAKLGFLAQILEFDLKPSFVKERNEIVSNISKEEVNALAKKHLNTKDMIYLVVGDAKTLRPELEKLGMKVVDYSL
;
A
#
# COMPACT_ATOMS: atom_id res chain seq x y z
N MET A 1 15.95 49.37 -63.64
CA MET A 1 16.98 48.61 -62.96
C MET A 1 16.94 48.92 -61.44
N LYS A 2 15.77 48.84 -60.73
CA LYS A 2 15.66 49.01 -59.25
C LYS A 2 14.53 48.19 -58.63
N LEU A 3 14.06 47.13 -59.29
CA LEU A 3 12.98 46.25 -58.80
C LEU A 3 13.42 44.80 -58.54
N THR A 4 14.72 44.49 -58.81
CA THR A 4 15.22 43.11 -58.67
C THR A 4 16.04 42.85 -57.37
N LYS A 5 16.25 43.89 -56.52
CA LYS A 5 16.97 43.74 -55.26
C LYS A 5 16.07 43.60 -54.01
N ILE A 6 14.74 43.84 -54.16
CA ILE A 6 13.76 43.67 -53.06
C ILE A 6 13.20 42.26 -53.03
N ALA A 7 13.10 41.56 -54.15
CA ALA A 7 12.59 40.18 -54.21
C ALA A 7 13.55 39.11 -53.66
N LEU A 8 14.87 39.43 -53.57
CA LEU A 8 15.87 38.48 -53.06
C LEU A 8 16.06 38.56 -51.53
N ALA A 9 15.63 39.69 -50.91
CA ALA A 9 15.68 39.83 -49.44
C ALA A 9 14.43 39.21 -48.73
N VAL A 10 13.31 39.08 -49.47
CA VAL A 10 12.10 38.41 -48.93
C VAL A 10 12.16 36.90 -49.04
N LEU A 11 12.91 36.34 -49.99
CA LEU A 11 13.13 34.88 -50.16
C LEU A 11 14.21 34.32 -49.21
N LEU A 12 15.05 35.16 -48.63
CA LEU A 12 16.03 34.73 -47.59
C LEU A 12 15.48 34.82 -46.16
N ALA A 13 14.38 35.57 -45.94
CA ALA A 13 13.68 35.65 -44.65
C ALA A 13 12.62 34.54 -44.46
N SER A 14 12.14 33.92 -45.53
CA SER A 14 11.20 32.79 -45.50
C SER A 14 11.86 31.41 -45.50
N GLY A 15 13.18 31.31 -45.66
CA GLY A 15 13.96 30.07 -45.62
C GLY A 15 14.57 29.70 -44.27
N LEU A 16 14.41 30.55 -43.25
CA LEU A 16 14.93 30.32 -41.88
C LEU A 16 13.81 30.10 -40.85
N ALA A 17 12.58 29.92 -41.25
CA ALA A 17 11.43 29.65 -40.37
C ALA A 17 10.97 28.17 -40.37
N ALA A 18 11.73 27.24 -40.94
CA ALA A 18 11.33 25.84 -41.10
C ALA A 18 12.28 24.83 -40.37
N CYS A 19 13.05 25.30 -39.41
CA CYS A 19 13.78 24.42 -38.50
C CYS A 19 13.83 25.00 -37.10
N ASN A 20 12.67 25.14 -36.42
CA ASN A 20 12.58 25.17 -34.97
C ASN A 20 11.60 24.07 -34.55
N SER A 21 12.17 22.90 -34.30
CA SER A 21 11.57 21.90 -33.44
C SER A 21 11.11 22.57 -32.16
N SER A 22 9.88 22.28 -31.79
CA SER A 22 9.13 22.68 -30.61
C SER A 22 9.96 22.72 -29.30
N THR A 23 10.63 23.85 -29.07
CA THR A 23 10.90 24.29 -27.70
C THR A 23 9.61 24.98 -27.23
N GLN A 24 8.95 24.41 -26.25
CA GLN A 24 7.86 25.04 -25.52
C GLN A 24 8.31 26.44 -25.11
N ALA A 25 7.48 27.44 -25.38
CA ALA A 25 7.73 28.81 -24.95
C ALA A 25 7.72 28.82 -23.40
N VAL A 26 8.91 28.87 -22.81
CA VAL A 26 9.07 29.26 -21.41
C VAL A 26 8.58 30.72 -21.35
N ASP A 27 7.47 30.94 -20.67
CA ASP A 27 6.87 32.27 -20.49
C ASP A 27 7.83 33.09 -19.61
N LYS A 28 8.57 33.98 -20.22
CA LYS A 28 9.52 34.90 -19.55
C LYS A 28 8.76 36.07 -18.88
N ASN A 29 7.73 35.77 -18.11
CA ASN A 29 7.26 36.73 -17.11
C ASN A 29 8.05 36.47 -15.80
N ILE A 30 9.25 37.03 -15.74
CA ILE A 30 10.04 37.12 -14.54
C ILE A 30 9.29 38.04 -13.58
N VAL A 31 8.45 37.46 -12.74
CA VAL A 31 8.14 38.05 -11.45
C VAL A 31 9.49 38.11 -10.73
N THR A 32 9.91 39.24 -10.22
CA THR A 32 11.16 39.42 -9.46
C THR A 32 11.07 38.53 -8.21
N GLU A 33 11.44 37.25 -8.35
CA GLU A 33 11.71 36.40 -7.21
C GLU A 33 12.93 36.96 -6.50
N THR A 34 12.88 37.02 -5.18
CA THR A 34 13.98 37.46 -4.35
C THR A 34 15.17 36.54 -4.62
N SER A 35 16.24 37.09 -5.19
CA SER A 35 17.45 36.31 -5.46
C SER A 35 18.07 35.88 -4.13
N ILE A 36 18.00 34.57 -3.81
CA ILE A 36 18.61 33.99 -2.63
C ILE A 36 20.01 33.50 -3.05
N PRO A 37 21.08 33.95 -2.38
CA PRO A 37 22.45 33.47 -2.69
C PRO A 37 22.54 31.95 -2.57
N GLY A 38 23.17 31.32 -3.57
CA GLY A 38 23.33 29.86 -3.59
C GLY A 38 22.13 29.05 -4.07
N VAL A 39 21.06 29.74 -4.55
CA VAL A 39 19.84 29.09 -5.09
C VAL A 39 19.60 29.57 -6.51
N THR A 40 19.49 28.65 -7.45
CA THR A 40 19.22 28.92 -8.86
C THR A 40 17.87 28.36 -9.26
N LEU A 41 16.96 29.21 -9.79
CA LEU A 41 15.72 28.76 -10.44
C LEU A 41 16.06 28.08 -11.77
N ILE A 42 15.67 26.82 -11.92
CA ILE A 42 15.90 26.02 -13.14
C ILE A 42 14.67 26.07 -14.04
N GLU A 43 13.48 25.92 -13.47
CA GLU A 43 12.24 25.80 -14.23
C GLU A 43 11.03 26.25 -13.40
N SER A 44 10.00 26.78 -14.07
CA SER A 44 8.71 27.10 -13.46
C SER A 44 7.59 26.67 -14.40
N VAL A 45 6.72 25.79 -13.93
CA VAL A 45 5.56 25.26 -14.67
C VAL A 45 4.28 25.70 -13.99
N LYS A 46 3.36 26.28 -14.77
CA LYS A 46 2.04 26.72 -14.28
C LYS A 46 0.98 25.70 -14.62
N SER A 47 -0.12 25.71 -13.87
CA SER A 47 -1.32 24.95 -14.21
C SER A 47 -1.97 25.52 -15.48
N ASN A 48 -2.35 24.64 -16.40
CA ASN A 48 -3.12 24.98 -17.58
C ASN A 48 -4.51 24.31 -17.47
N ALA A 49 -5.56 25.08 -17.70
CA ALA A 49 -6.91 24.57 -17.65
C ALA A 49 -7.12 23.42 -18.66
N GLY A 50 -7.58 22.27 -18.19
CA GLY A 50 -7.86 21.08 -19.01
C GLY A 50 -6.65 20.19 -19.32
N GLU A 51 -5.46 20.50 -18.81
CA GLU A 51 -4.28 19.64 -18.90
C GLU A 51 -4.02 18.91 -17.58
N ILE A 52 -3.59 17.65 -17.67
CA ILE A 52 -3.10 16.90 -16.52
C ILE A 52 -1.64 17.32 -16.32
N ASN A 53 -1.42 18.34 -15.49
CA ASN A 53 -0.09 18.77 -15.09
C ASN A 53 -0.11 19.19 -13.62
N ILE A 54 1.04 19.04 -12.97
CA ILE A 54 1.26 19.50 -11.60
C ILE A 54 2.07 20.80 -11.72
N PRO A 55 1.58 21.97 -11.28
CA PRO A 55 2.37 23.18 -11.26
C PRO A 55 3.52 23.07 -10.25
N TYR A 56 4.71 23.54 -10.59
CA TYR A 56 5.88 23.52 -9.70
C TYR A 56 6.91 24.55 -10.10
N LYS A 57 7.82 24.83 -9.15
CA LYS A 57 9.08 25.54 -9.38
C LYS A 57 10.23 24.63 -8.99
N LYS A 58 11.24 24.50 -9.87
CA LYS A 58 12.42 23.67 -9.66
C LYS A 58 13.63 24.55 -9.47
N TYR A 59 14.35 24.32 -8.38
CA TYR A 59 15.56 25.02 -8.01
C TYR A 59 16.74 24.07 -7.84
N LYS A 60 17.94 24.61 -7.90
CA LYS A 60 19.20 23.92 -7.63
C LYS A 60 20.00 24.72 -6.60
N LEU A 61 20.46 24.08 -5.53
CA LEU A 61 21.39 24.64 -4.58
C LEU A 61 22.84 24.42 -5.04
N ASP A 62 23.79 25.28 -4.57
CA ASP A 62 25.20 25.17 -4.92
C ASP A 62 25.84 23.84 -4.50
N ASN A 63 25.34 23.20 -3.43
CA ASN A 63 25.78 21.85 -3.02
C ASN A 63 25.21 20.72 -3.88
N GLY A 64 24.41 21.04 -4.87
CA GLY A 64 23.86 20.09 -5.83
C GLY A 64 22.47 19.52 -5.46
N LEU A 65 21.84 19.94 -4.36
CA LEU A 65 20.48 19.52 -4.03
C LEU A 65 19.49 20.08 -5.04
N THR A 66 18.64 19.22 -5.61
CA THR A 66 17.48 19.62 -6.40
C THR A 66 16.32 19.89 -5.45
N VAL A 67 15.63 21.03 -5.59
CA VAL A 67 14.46 21.40 -4.78
C VAL A 67 13.29 21.65 -5.70
N ILE A 68 12.16 20.98 -5.43
CA ILE A 68 10.91 21.13 -6.16
C ILE A 68 9.86 21.67 -5.18
N VAL A 69 9.20 22.76 -5.54
CA VAL A 69 8.13 23.36 -4.75
C VAL A 69 6.82 23.35 -5.53
N HIS A 70 5.80 22.70 -4.96
CA HIS A 70 4.44 22.64 -5.48
C HIS A 70 3.50 23.40 -4.54
N GLU A 71 3.01 24.57 -4.98
CA GLU A 71 2.06 25.41 -4.23
C GLU A 71 0.64 24.86 -4.42
N ASP A 72 0.00 24.39 -3.34
CA ASP A 72 -1.36 23.83 -3.33
C ASP A 72 -2.10 24.25 -2.05
N HIS A 73 -3.01 25.21 -2.19
CA HIS A 73 -3.74 25.80 -1.07
C HIS A 73 -5.12 25.16 -0.83
N SER A 74 -5.32 23.91 -1.28
CA SER A 74 -6.59 23.20 -1.12
C SER A 74 -6.87 22.76 0.33
N ASP A 75 -5.82 22.34 1.03
CA ASP A 75 -5.87 21.89 2.41
C ASP A 75 -4.67 22.46 3.20
N PRO A 76 -4.79 22.73 4.51
CA PRO A 76 -3.72 23.32 5.30
C PRO A 76 -2.63 22.30 5.68
N LEU A 77 -2.12 21.59 4.68
CA LEU A 77 -1.14 20.51 4.76
C LEU A 77 0.14 20.86 4.01
N VAL A 78 1.21 20.22 4.41
CA VAL A 78 2.45 20.16 3.65
C VAL A 78 2.99 18.74 3.62
N HIS A 79 3.47 18.33 2.45
CA HIS A 79 4.20 17.09 2.23
C HIS A 79 5.65 17.42 1.90
N VAL A 80 6.58 16.76 2.59
CA VAL A 80 8.03 16.84 2.35
C VAL A 80 8.50 15.44 1.94
N ASP A 81 9.20 15.34 0.82
CA ASP A 81 9.79 14.10 0.32
C ASP A 81 11.26 14.34 -0.01
N VAL A 82 12.14 13.56 0.59
CA VAL A 82 13.57 13.51 0.25
C VAL A 82 13.86 12.18 -0.44
N THR A 83 13.99 12.23 -1.75
CA THR A 83 14.29 11.06 -2.58
C THR A 83 15.77 11.03 -2.96
N TYR A 84 16.47 9.94 -2.60
CA TYR A 84 17.82 9.65 -3.02
C TYR A 84 17.82 8.66 -4.19
N HIS A 85 18.60 8.94 -5.24
CA HIS A 85 18.76 8.03 -6.37
C HIS A 85 19.74 6.90 -6.02
N VAL A 86 19.40 6.15 -5.00
CA VAL A 86 20.10 4.98 -4.48
C VAL A 86 19.12 3.95 -3.95
N GLY A 87 19.23 2.72 -4.43
CA GLY A 87 18.51 1.55 -3.96
C GLY A 87 19.45 0.34 -4.01
N SER A 88 18.90 -0.87 -3.95
CA SER A 88 19.70 -2.09 -3.91
C SER A 88 20.56 -2.28 -5.17
N ALA A 89 20.21 -1.68 -6.30
CA ALA A 89 21.02 -1.71 -7.52
C ALA A 89 22.35 -0.94 -7.41
N ARG A 90 22.58 -0.21 -6.34
CA ARG A 90 23.83 0.53 -6.08
C ARG A 90 24.71 -0.17 -5.04
N GLU A 91 24.25 -1.32 -4.55
CA GLU A 91 24.99 -2.17 -3.62
C GLU A 91 26.11 -2.94 -4.34
N GLU A 92 26.94 -3.58 -3.57
CA GLU A 92 28.03 -4.44 -4.06
C GLU A 92 27.67 -5.90 -3.75
N LEU A 93 28.10 -6.80 -4.62
CA LEU A 93 27.92 -8.22 -4.40
C LEU A 93 28.55 -8.62 -3.05
N GLY A 94 27.78 -9.33 -2.22
CA GLY A 94 28.19 -9.67 -0.87
C GLY A 94 27.85 -8.64 0.19
N LYS A 95 27.17 -7.57 -0.17
CA LYS A 95 26.65 -6.52 0.73
C LYS A 95 25.21 -6.14 0.35
N SER A 96 24.41 -7.16 0.02
CA SER A 96 23.01 -6.94 -0.34
C SER A 96 22.16 -6.53 0.85
N GLY A 97 21.15 -5.69 0.59
CA GLY A 97 20.23 -5.19 1.60
C GLY A 97 20.65 -3.89 2.27
N PHE A 98 21.75 -3.27 1.85
CA PHE A 98 22.29 -2.07 2.50
C PHE A 98 21.39 -0.84 2.34
N ALA A 99 20.84 -0.64 1.17
CA ALA A 99 19.93 0.49 0.93
C ALA A 99 18.70 0.40 1.85
N HIS A 100 18.13 -0.79 1.98
CA HIS A 100 17.00 -1.04 2.87
C HIS A 100 17.40 -0.98 4.36
N PHE A 101 18.52 -1.59 4.73
CA PHE A 101 19.03 -1.49 6.09
C PHE A 101 19.30 -0.03 6.47
N PHE A 102 19.84 0.77 5.52
CA PHE A 102 20.07 2.18 5.75
C PHE A 102 18.77 2.97 5.88
N GLU A 103 17.71 2.59 5.18
CA GLU A 103 16.37 3.13 5.39
C GLU A 103 15.98 3.05 6.87
N HIS A 104 16.15 1.88 7.51
CA HIS A 104 15.89 1.71 8.95
C HIS A 104 16.78 2.61 9.81
N MET A 105 18.08 2.64 9.53
CA MET A 105 19.03 3.45 10.31
C MET A 105 18.75 4.94 10.28
N MET A 106 18.17 5.42 9.19
CA MET A 106 17.80 6.84 9.03
C MET A 106 16.71 7.30 10.02
N PHE A 107 16.03 6.39 10.68
CA PHE A 107 15.04 6.69 11.72
C PHE A 107 15.58 6.56 13.14
N GLN A 108 16.83 6.10 13.31
CA GLN A 108 17.44 5.83 14.62
C GLN A 108 18.17 7.06 15.21
N GLY A 109 17.71 8.27 14.84
CA GLY A 109 18.28 9.52 15.32
C GLY A 109 19.43 10.05 14.49
N SER A 110 19.88 11.25 14.85
CA SER A 110 20.99 11.99 14.25
C SER A 110 21.70 12.79 15.35
N GLU A 111 22.64 13.67 15.02
CA GLU A 111 23.39 14.42 16.04
C GLU A 111 22.49 15.24 16.99
N ASN A 112 21.40 15.81 16.46
CA ASN A 112 20.49 16.68 17.21
C ASN A 112 19.11 16.05 17.47
N VAL A 113 18.88 14.81 17.04
CA VAL A 113 17.64 14.05 17.21
C VAL A 113 17.97 12.76 17.93
N ALA A 114 17.39 12.56 19.10
CA ALA A 114 17.62 11.34 19.87
C ALA A 114 17.05 10.11 19.18
N ASP A 115 17.44 8.93 19.65
CA ASP A 115 16.92 7.66 19.15
C ASP A 115 15.40 7.63 19.24
N GLU A 116 14.73 7.13 18.17
CA GLU A 116 13.26 7.04 18.05
C GLU A 116 12.52 8.40 18.08
N GLU A 117 13.22 9.48 18.34
CA GLU A 117 12.61 10.82 18.44
C GLU A 117 12.07 11.31 17.09
N HIS A 118 12.61 10.83 15.98
CA HIS A 118 12.14 11.14 14.63
C HIS A 118 10.65 10.82 14.47
N PHE A 119 10.24 9.60 14.83
CA PHE A 119 8.83 9.17 14.80
C PHE A 119 7.98 9.97 15.77
N LYS A 120 8.51 10.28 16.97
CA LYS A 120 7.82 11.04 17.99
C LYS A 120 7.54 12.47 17.54
N ILE A 121 8.54 13.16 16.97
CA ILE A 121 8.41 14.53 16.47
C ILE A 121 7.31 14.65 15.42
N ILE A 122 7.29 13.76 14.44
CA ILE A 122 6.28 13.78 13.37
C ILE A 122 4.90 13.37 13.90
N SER A 123 4.84 12.39 14.79
CA SER A 123 3.59 12.00 15.45
C SER A 123 3.01 13.13 16.32
N GLU A 124 3.85 13.86 17.10
CA GLU A 124 3.43 15.04 17.85
C GLU A 124 2.94 16.17 16.96
N ALA A 125 3.51 16.28 15.76
CA ALA A 125 3.05 17.22 14.74
C ALA A 125 1.69 16.81 14.13
N GLY A 126 1.12 15.67 14.51
CA GLY A 126 -0.13 15.14 13.95
C GLY A 126 0.05 14.58 12.54
N GLY A 127 1.27 14.35 12.10
CA GLY A 127 1.62 13.91 10.77
C GLY A 127 1.63 12.40 10.59
N THR A 128 1.92 12.03 9.36
CA THR A 128 2.27 10.67 8.93
C THR A 128 3.65 10.68 8.28
N LEU A 129 4.38 9.60 8.38
CA LEU A 129 5.69 9.45 7.78
C LEU A 129 5.89 8.04 7.26
N ASN A 130 6.81 7.87 6.31
CA ASN A 130 7.33 6.58 5.91
C ASN A 130 8.70 6.70 5.25
N GLY A 131 9.42 5.59 5.15
CA GLY A 131 10.53 5.38 4.26
C GLY A 131 10.19 4.25 3.30
N THR A 132 10.75 4.26 2.10
CA THR A 132 10.64 3.15 1.16
C THR A 132 11.94 2.98 0.37
N THR A 133 12.31 1.72 0.14
CA THR A 133 13.45 1.35 -0.69
C THR A 133 12.99 0.41 -1.80
N ASN A 134 13.45 0.67 -3.02
CA ASN A 134 13.35 -0.29 -4.11
C ASN A 134 14.75 -0.50 -4.73
N SER A 135 14.81 -1.14 -5.89
CA SER A 135 16.11 -1.39 -6.55
C SER A 135 16.84 -0.10 -6.93
N ASP A 136 16.15 0.99 -7.21
CA ASP A 136 16.74 2.16 -7.86
C ASP A 136 16.73 3.43 -7.01
N ARG A 137 15.86 3.51 -5.98
CA ARG A 137 15.74 4.70 -5.13
C ARG A 137 15.38 4.35 -3.69
N THR A 138 15.74 5.26 -2.76
CA THR A 138 15.27 5.29 -1.38
C THR A 138 14.68 6.67 -1.11
N ASN A 139 13.50 6.75 -0.53
CA ASN A 139 12.92 8.03 -0.13
C ASN A 139 12.37 8.00 1.29
N TYR A 140 12.30 9.19 1.86
CA TYR A 140 11.74 9.47 3.18
C TYR A 140 10.75 10.60 2.99
N PHE A 141 9.58 10.47 3.58
CA PHE A 141 8.54 11.48 3.41
C PHE A 141 7.61 11.56 4.60
N GLU A 142 7.09 12.75 4.81
CA GLU A 142 6.07 13.05 5.81
C GLU A 142 5.03 14.00 5.26
N THR A 143 3.80 13.85 5.79
CA THR A 143 2.70 14.80 5.59
C THR A 143 2.27 15.32 6.94
N VAL A 144 2.32 16.63 7.11
CA VAL A 144 2.01 17.30 8.38
C VAL A 144 1.12 18.53 8.13
N PRO A 145 0.45 19.06 9.16
CA PRO A 145 -0.14 20.40 9.09
C PRO A 145 0.93 21.46 8.76
N VAL A 146 0.57 22.45 7.95
CA VAL A 146 1.52 23.44 7.39
C VAL A 146 2.33 24.20 8.44
N ASN A 147 1.78 24.42 9.66
CA ASN A 147 2.49 25.07 10.77
C ASN A 147 3.70 24.28 11.30
N GLN A 148 3.90 23.04 10.86
CA GLN A 148 5.02 22.19 11.26
C GLN A 148 6.15 22.14 10.23
N LEU A 149 6.01 22.82 9.10
CA LEU A 149 6.94 22.71 7.97
C LEU A 149 8.40 22.99 8.35
N GLU A 150 8.70 24.08 9.07
CA GLU A 150 10.10 24.40 9.43
C GLU A 150 10.74 23.27 10.24
N LYS A 151 9.96 22.63 11.12
CA LYS A 151 10.43 21.48 11.90
C LYS A 151 10.75 20.27 11.01
N MET A 152 9.94 20.01 9.99
CA MET A 152 10.21 18.91 9.03
C MET A 152 11.47 19.18 8.21
N LEU A 153 11.63 20.39 7.69
CA LEU A 153 12.84 20.76 6.95
C LEU A 153 14.11 20.67 7.83
N TRP A 154 14.02 21.07 9.08
CA TRP A 154 15.11 20.91 10.05
C TRP A 154 15.44 19.43 10.27
N LEU A 155 14.41 18.59 10.49
CA LEU A 155 14.53 17.16 10.77
C LEU A 155 15.18 16.42 9.60
N GLU A 156 14.70 16.66 8.37
CA GLU A 156 15.24 16.05 7.16
C GLU A 156 16.69 16.51 6.87
N ALA A 157 17.00 17.78 7.09
CA ALA A 157 18.33 18.28 6.93
C ALA A 157 19.31 17.74 8.00
N ASP A 158 18.84 17.53 9.24
CA ASP A 158 19.64 16.89 10.28
C ASP A 158 19.97 15.45 9.93
N ARG A 159 18.98 14.69 9.45
CA ARG A 159 19.16 13.33 8.94
C ARG A 159 20.13 13.30 7.74
N MET A 160 20.04 14.23 6.81
CA MET A 160 20.91 14.26 5.63
C MET A 160 22.36 14.61 5.96
N GLY A 161 22.58 15.55 6.87
CA GLY A 161 23.90 16.15 7.13
C GLY A 161 24.62 15.65 8.39
N PHE A 162 23.88 15.11 9.38
CA PHE A 162 24.38 14.87 10.73
C PHE A 162 24.05 13.45 11.29
N LEU A 163 23.78 12.50 10.40
CA LEU A 163 23.38 11.14 10.80
C LEU A 163 24.54 10.31 11.35
N LEU A 164 25.74 10.37 10.71
CA LEU A 164 26.77 9.33 10.88
C LEU A 164 27.29 9.18 12.30
N ASP A 165 27.35 10.27 13.07
CA ASP A 165 27.84 10.23 14.46
C ASP A 165 26.83 9.53 15.38
N ALA A 166 25.55 9.48 15.00
CA ALA A 166 24.49 8.77 15.73
C ALA A 166 24.38 7.28 15.37
N VAL A 167 25.04 6.82 14.29
CA VAL A 167 25.08 5.41 13.88
C VAL A 167 26.09 4.66 14.74
N THR A 168 25.63 4.06 15.85
CA THR A 168 26.42 3.26 16.77
C THR A 168 26.37 1.77 16.44
N GLN A 169 27.31 0.98 17.00
CA GLN A 169 27.28 -0.49 16.89
C GLN A 169 26.01 -1.07 17.50
N GLU A 170 25.56 -0.55 18.63
CA GLU A 170 24.36 -1.02 19.32
C GLU A 170 23.11 -0.86 18.45
N LYS A 171 22.85 0.34 17.93
CA LYS A 171 21.72 0.61 17.00
C LYS A 171 21.80 -0.26 15.74
N PHE A 172 23.02 -0.41 15.20
CA PHE A 172 23.24 -1.28 14.06
C PHE A 172 22.83 -2.72 14.32
N GLU A 173 23.16 -3.31 15.48
CA GLU A 173 22.78 -4.69 15.82
C GLU A 173 21.26 -4.83 16.02
N VAL A 174 20.62 -3.87 16.69
CA VAL A 174 19.15 -3.88 16.88
C VAL A 174 18.45 -3.81 15.53
N GLN A 175 18.86 -2.90 14.65
CA GLN A 175 18.24 -2.78 13.34
C GLN A 175 18.57 -3.95 12.40
N ARG A 176 19.74 -4.58 12.55
CA ARG A 176 20.05 -5.84 11.86
C ARG A 176 19.03 -6.92 12.20
N GLU A 177 18.74 -7.13 13.48
CA GLU A 177 17.74 -8.11 13.89
C GLU A 177 16.33 -7.74 13.44
N THR A 178 15.98 -6.45 13.41
CA THR A 178 14.71 -5.94 12.89
C THR A 178 14.55 -6.25 11.40
N VAL A 179 15.56 -5.99 10.57
CA VAL A 179 15.54 -6.30 9.12
C VAL A 179 15.48 -7.82 8.87
N LYS A 180 16.21 -8.61 9.67
CA LYS A 180 16.13 -10.09 9.60
C LYS A 180 14.73 -10.61 9.95
N ASN A 181 14.10 -10.03 10.99
CA ASN A 181 12.72 -10.36 11.36
C ASN A 181 11.74 -10.00 10.27
N GLU A 182 11.91 -8.83 9.63
CA GLU A 182 11.09 -8.41 8.50
C GLU A 182 11.24 -9.36 7.32
N ARG A 183 12.48 -9.74 6.96
CA ARG A 183 12.73 -10.75 5.93
C ARG A 183 12.01 -12.06 6.25
N GLY A 184 12.11 -12.51 7.51
CA GLY A 184 11.37 -13.68 8.00
C GLY A 184 9.86 -13.56 7.73
N GLN A 185 9.25 -12.43 8.09
CA GLN A 185 7.80 -12.22 7.92
C GLN A 185 7.37 -12.07 6.46
N ARG A 186 8.10 -11.28 5.68
CA ARG A 186 7.66 -10.87 4.34
C ARG A 186 8.12 -11.78 3.21
N VAL A 187 9.20 -12.53 3.44
CA VAL A 187 9.83 -13.37 2.41
C VAL A 187 9.88 -14.84 2.82
N ASP A 188 10.62 -15.18 3.89
CA ASP A 188 10.97 -16.57 4.15
C ASP A 188 9.79 -17.41 4.69
N ASN A 189 8.84 -16.77 5.43
CA ASN A 189 7.68 -17.45 6.02
C ASN A 189 6.39 -17.26 5.21
N ARG A 190 6.43 -16.43 4.18
CA ARG A 190 5.29 -16.17 3.33
C ARG A 190 5.20 -17.19 2.21
N PRO A 191 4.03 -17.82 1.96
CA PRO A 191 3.84 -18.69 0.79
C PRO A 191 4.28 -17.99 -0.50
N TYR A 192 5.09 -18.67 -1.31
CA TYR A 192 5.73 -18.15 -2.53
C TYR A 192 6.63 -16.92 -2.33
N GLY A 193 6.97 -16.54 -1.10
CA GLY A 193 7.69 -15.29 -0.82
C GLY A 193 9.08 -15.21 -1.45
N ARG A 194 9.75 -16.34 -1.68
CA ARG A 194 11.07 -16.43 -2.31
C ARG A 194 11.04 -16.53 -3.84
N LEU A 195 9.86 -16.56 -4.45
CA LEU A 195 9.71 -16.71 -5.91
C LEU A 195 10.50 -15.64 -6.69
N GLY A 196 10.31 -14.36 -6.35
CA GLY A 196 10.96 -13.25 -7.05
C GLY A 196 12.49 -13.30 -6.94
N GLU A 197 13.02 -13.62 -5.77
CA GLU A 197 14.46 -13.77 -5.53
C GLU A 197 15.05 -14.90 -6.41
N ARG A 198 14.40 -16.07 -6.44
CA ARG A 198 14.85 -17.21 -7.24
C ARG A 198 14.79 -16.95 -8.75
N VAL A 199 13.71 -16.30 -9.21
CA VAL A 199 13.59 -15.90 -10.63
C VAL A 199 14.67 -14.90 -11.00
N ALA A 200 14.92 -13.89 -10.15
CA ALA A 200 15.96 -12.88 -10.41
C ALA A 200 17.36 -13.51 -10.50
N GLN A 201 17.71 -14.41 -9.59
CA GLN A 201 18.97 -15.16 -9.63
C GLN A 201 19.14 -16.03 -10.88
N ALA A 202 18.04 -16.53 -11.43
CA ALA A 202 18.07 -17.32 -12.65
C ALA A 202 18.03 -16.46 -13.93
N MET A 203 17.46 -15.26 -13.86
CA MET A 203 17.32 -14.37 -15.01
C MET A 203 18.58 -13.54 -15.25
N TYR A 204 19.09 -12.92 -14.21
CA TYR A 204 20.18 -11.96 -14.30
C TYR A 204 21.55 -12.65 -14.19
N PRO A 205 22.57 -12.20 -14.93
CA PRO A 205 23.95 -12.63 -14.74
C PRO A 205 24.44 -12.33 -13.31
N ASP A 206 25.38 -13.15 -12.83
CA ASP A 206 26.05 -12.90 -11.57
C ASP A 206 26.69 -11.50 -11.56
N GLY A 207 26.45 -10.74 -10.49
CA GLY A 207 26.89 -9.33 -10.38
C GLY A 207 25.97 -8.30 -11.08
N HIS A 208 24.91 -8.71 -11.77
CA HIS A 208 23.90 -7.76 -12.25
C HIS A 208 23.18 -7.15 -11.07
N PRO A 209 22.95 -5.80 -11.04
CA PRO A 209 22.33 -5.10 -9.90
C PRO A 209 20.97 -5.62 -9.44
N TYR A 210 20.26 -6.35 -10.28
CA TYR A 210 18.96 -6.95 -9.96
C TYR A 210 19.00 -8.46 -9.66
N SER A 211 20.21 -9.04 -9.50
CA SER A 211 20.35 -10.45 -9.15
C SER A 211 20.19 -10.76 -7.66
N TRP A 212 20.09 -9.74 -6.80
CA TRP A 212 19.83 -9.86 -5.36
C TRP A 212 18.59 -9.11 -4.91
N PRO A 213 17.95 -9.55 -3.80
CA PRO A 213 16.75 -8.91 -3.30
C PRO A 213 17.04 -7.59 -2.58
N VAL A 214 16.09 -6.65 -2.64
CA VAL A 214 16.18 -5.35 -1.94
C VAL A 214 16.40 -5.51 -0.43
N ILE A 215 15.73 -6.50 0.20
CA ILE A 215 15.88 -6.76 1.64
C ILE A 215 17.23 -7.42 2.00
N GLY A 216 17.99 -7.85 1.01
CA GLY A 216 19.28 -8.51 1.18
C GLY A 216 19.19 -10.02 1.47
N PHE A 217 20.30 -10.72 1.24
CA PHE A 217 20.46 -12.11 1.67
C PHE A 217 20.77 -12.16 3.16
N MET A 218 20.24 -13.21 3.85
CA MET A 218 20.47 -13.40 5.28
C MET A 218 21.96 -13.47 5.63
N ASP A 219 22.76 -14.13 4.78
CA ASP A 219 24.20 -14.29 4.99
C ASP A 219 24.94 -12.96 4.84
N ASP A 220 24.53 -12.07 3.92
CA ASP A 220 25.11 -10.74 3.81
C ASP A 220 24.77 -9.90 5.04
N LEU A 221 23.53 -9.91 5.48
CA LEU A 221 23.09 -9.18 6.69
C LEU A 221 23.86 -9.62 7.94
N ASN A 222 24.21 -10.92 8.03
CA ASN A 222 24.93 -11.47 9.20
C ASN A 222 26.42 -11.07 9.26
N ARG A 223 27.08 -10.84 8.13
CA ARG A 223 28.53 -10.67 8.09
C ARG A 223 29.04 -9.25 7.90
N VAL A 224 28.17 -8.33 7.51
CA VAL A 224 28.52 -6.90 7.37
C VAL A 224 28.70 -6.23 8.73
N ASN A 225 29.43 -5.13 8.77
CA ASN A 225 29.66 -4.34 9.97
C ASN A 225 29.15 -2.90 9.82
N VAL A 226 29.13 -2.16 10.93
CA VAL A 226 28.62 -0.78 10.95
C VAL A 226 29.40 0.17 10.02
N ASN A 227 30.71 -0.08 9.80
CA ASN A 227 31.52 0.78 8.94
C ASN A 227 31.21 0.55 7.46
N ASP A 228 30.82 -0.66 7.06
CA ASP A 228 30.29 -0.90 5.70
C ASP A 228 29.09 -0.03 5.42
N LEU A 229 28.17 0.03 6.39
CA LEU A 229 26.95 0.83 6.29
C LEU A 229 27.28 2.33 6.21
N LYS A 230 28.20 2.82 7.05
CA LYS A 230 28.69 4.21 7.00
C LYS A 230 29.37 4.54 5.68
N ALA A 231 30.16 3.62 5.12
CA ALA A 231 30.79 3.79 3.81
C ALA A 231 29.75 3.94 2.69
N PHE A 232 28.68 3.14 2.74
CA PHE A 232 27.56 3.21 1.77
C PHE A 232 26.86 4.57 1.84
N PHE A 233 26.58 5.09 3.03
CA PHE A 233 26.03 6.45 3.20
C PHE A 233 26.93 7.52 2.59
N LEU A 234 28.21 7.52 2.93
CA LEU A 234 29.17 8.51 2.45
C LEU A 234 29.29 8.53 0.92
N LYS A 235 29.06 7.37 0.29
CA LYS A 235 29.10 7.23 -1.18
C LYS A 235 27.84 7.76 -1.85
N TRP A 236 26.65 7.48 -1.28
CA TRP A 236 25.39 7.63 -2.01
C TRP A 236 24.43 8.70 -1.47
N TYR A 237 24.46 9.01 -0.16
CA TYR A 237 23.49 9.90 0.50
C TYR A 237 24.03 11.35 0.61
N GLY A 238 24.45 11.91 -0.51
CA GLY A 238 24.82 13.32 -0.58
C GLY A 238 23.71 14.17 -1.19
N PRO A 239 23.67 15.50 -0.92
CA PRO A 239 22.65 16.39 -1.46
C PRO A 239 22.64 16.42 -3.00
N ASN A 240 23.79 16.19 -3.66
CA ASN A 240 23.87 16.11 -5.13
C ASN A 240 23.25 14.84 -5.73
N ASN A 241 22.87 13.85 -4.91
CA ASN A 241 22.14 12.65 -5.29
C ASN A 241 20.70 12.66 -4.74
N ALA A 242 20.21 13.80 -4.25
CA ALA A 242 18.91 13.94 -3.62
C ALA A 242 18.04 14.96 -4.33
N THR A 243 16.72 14.68 -4.28
CA THR A 243 15.66 15.62 -4.64
C THR A 243 14.80 15.85 -3.41
N LEU A 244 14.70 17.11 -2.97
CA LEU A 244 13.79 17.58 -1.94
C LEU A 244 12.55 18.13 -2.63
N THR A 245 11.42 17.47 -2.44
CA THR A 245 10.12 17.91 -2.98
C THR A 245 9.21 18.35 -1.85
N ILE A 246 8.69 19.57 -1.95
CA ILE A 246 7.80 20.17 -0.95
C ILE A 246 6.51 20.59 -1.65
N GLY A 247 5.39 20.02 -1.23
CA GLY A 247 4.07 20.33 -1.78
C GLY A 247 3.07 20.69 -0.69
N GLY A 248 2.16 21.62 -0.96
CA GLY A 248 1.09 21.96 -0.02
C GLY A 248 0.77 23.46 0.09
N ASP A 249 0.15 23.85 1.22
CA ASP A 249 -0.29 25.22 1.52
C ASP A 249 0.91 26.12 1.87
N ILE A 250 1.70 26.41 0.87
CA ILE A 250 3.01 27.03 0.97
C ILE A 250 3.27 27.98 -0.20
N SER A 251 4.23 28.89 -0.04
CA SER A 251 4.79 29.63 -1.16
C SER A 251 6.31 29.43 -1.28
N ALA A 252 6.83 29.40 -2.51
CA ALA A 252 8.27 29.24 -2.74
C ALA A 252 9.09 30.36 -2.06
N ASN A 253 8.58 31.58 -2.02
CA ASN A 253 9.27 32.71 -1.38
C ASN A 253 9.45 32.55 0.12
N GLU A 254 8.51 31.88 0.79
CA GLU A 254 8.57 31.62 2.25
C GLU A 254 9.47 30.44 2.56
N ILE A 255 9.50 29.41 1.68
CA ILE A 255 10.20 28.16 1.94
C ILE A 255 11.67 28.23 1.58
N LEU A 256 12.04 28.87 0.48
CA LEU A 256 13.43 28.87 0.02
C LEU A 256 14.43 29.39 1.05
N PRO A 257 14.12 30.43 1.87
CA PRO A 257 14.99 30.85 2.96
C PRO A 257 15.20 29.72 4.00
N LEU A 258 14.17 28.95 4.32
CA LEU A 258 14.26 27.83 5.25
C LEU A 258 15.08 26.68 4.66
N VAL A 259 14.82 26.33 3.40
CA VAL A 259 15.60 25.31 2.67
C VAL A 259 17.06 25.71 2.63
N THR A 260 17.36 26.98 2.32
CA THR A 260 18.75 27.48 2.29
C THR A 260 19.38 27.41 3.67
N LYS A 261 18.68 27.84 4.72
CA LYS A 261 19.15 27.79 6.11
C LYS A 261 19.59 26.38 6.50
N TYR A 262 18.77 25.38 6.23
CA TYR A 262 18.97 24.03 6.75
C TYR A 262 19.80 23.13 5.85
N PHE A 263 19.64 23.22 4.51
CA PHE A 263 20.28 22.30 3.57
C PHE A 263 21.54 22.83 2.88
N ALA A 264 21.69 24.14 2.69
CA ALA A 264 22.86 24.69 2.01
C ALA A 264 24.22 24.44 2.73
N PRO A 265 24.28 24.37 4.09
CA PRO A 265 25.49 24.03 4.81
C PRO A 265 25.99 22.60 4.61
N ILE A 266 25.12 21.69 4.11
CA ILE A 266 25.47 20.27 3.94
C ILE A 266 26.41 20.12 2.75
N PRO A 267 27.64 19.54 2.92
CA PRO A 267 28.59 19.42 1.84
C PRO A 267 28.15 18.50 0.72
N LYS A 268 28.49 18.85 -0.52
CA LYS A 268 28.29 18.01 -1.70
C LYS A 268 28.90 16.62 -1.50
N GLY A 269 28.20 15.55 -1.91
CA GLY A 269 28.71 14.19 -1.96
C GLY A 269 29.68 13.96 -3.15
N PRO A 270 30.21 12.72 -3.27
CA PRO A 270 31.00 12.33 -4.44
C PRO A 270 30.16 12.43 -5.72
N GLU A 271 30.85 12.45 -6.87
CA GLU A 271 30.17 12.31 -8.15
C GLU A 271 29.51 10.92 -8.25
N ILE A 272 28.27 10.87 -8.68
CA ILE A 272 27.50 9.65 -8.77
C ILE A 272 27.81 8.95 -10.09
N PRO A 273 28.32 7.72 -10.08
CA PRO A 273 28.57 6.98 -11.30
C PRO A 273 27.26 6.62 -12.00
N LYS A 274 27.22 6.78 -13.31
CA LYS A 274 26.11 6.27 -14.12
C LYS A 274 26.18 4.76 -14.18
N VAL A 275 25.05 4.10 -13.97
CA VAL A 275 24.91 2.66 -14.17
C VAL A 275 24.45 2.41 -15.60
N GLU A 276 25.16 1.53 -16.31
CA GLU A 276 24.81 1.21 -17.69
C GLU A 276 23.63 0.25 -17.73
N LYS A 277 22.74 0.49 -18.66
CA LYS A 277 21.57 -0.36 -18.94
C LYS A 277 22.02 -1.48 -19.88
N THR A 278 22.06 -2.71 -19.35
CA THR A 278 22.51 -3.87 -20.12
C THR A 278 21.33 -4.78 -20.42
N ALA A 279 21.09 -5.05 -21.72
CA ALA A 279 20.07 -6.00 -22.13
C ALA A 279 20.43 -7.41 -21.62
N VAL A 280 19.46 -8.08 -21.03
CA VAL A 280 19.57 -9.47 -20.60
C VAL A 280 19.04 -10.37 -21.71
N ILE A 281 19.83 -11.38 -22.09
CA ILE A 281 19.46 -12.36 -23.11
C ILE A 281 19.66 -13.75 -22.51
N LEU A 282 18.67 -14.61 -22.65
CA LEU A 282 18.75 -16.01 -22.27
C LEU A 282 18.98 -16.86 -23.52
N ASP A 283 20.02 -17.70 -23.48
CA ASP A 283 20.38 -18.58 -24.62
C ASP A 283 19.38 -19.73 -24.78
N ALA A 284 18.76 -20.17 -23.68
CA ALA A 284 17.76 -21.23 -23.64
C ALA A 284 16.79 -21.04 -22.47
N ASP A 285 15.67 -21.74 -22.51
CA ASP A 285 14.75 -21.80 -21.37
C ASP A 285 15.48 -22.36 -20.14
N ARG A 286 15.33 -21.68 -19.01
CA ARG A 286 15.92 -22.05 -17.72
C ARG A 286 14.83 -22.58 -16.78
N TYR A 287 14.77 -23.89 -16.62
CA TYR A 287 13.89 -24.55 -15.67
C TYR A 287 14.56 -24.59 -14.29
N ILE A 288 13.87 -24.06 -13.30
CA ILE A 288 14.28 -24.08 -11.90
C ILE A 288 13.08 -24.43 -11.03
N SER A 289 13.34 -25.02 -9.87
CA SER A 289 12.29 -25.42 -8.93
C SER A 289 12.65 -25.12 -7.50
N MET A 290 11.62 -25.02 -6.65
CA MET A 290 11.76 -25.05 -5.20
C MET A 290 10.54 -25.68 -4.53
N GLU A 291 10.77 -26.33 -3.41
CA GLU A 291 9.73 -26.72 -2.46
C GLU A 291 9.43 -25.56 -1.51
N ASP A 292 8.15 -25.40 -1.16
CA ASP A 292 7.69 -24.34 -0.25
C ASP A 292 6.46 -24.82 0.54
N LYS A 293 6.20 -24.18 1.69
CA LYS A 293 5.03 -24.39 2.56
C LYS A 293 3.74 -23.85 1.95
N VAL A 294 3.43 -24.31 0.74
CA VAL A 294 2.27 -23.88 -0.04
C VAL A 294 1.23 -25.00 -0.17
N HIS A 295 -0.02 -24.62 -0.43
CA HIS A 295 -1.10 -25.58 -0.71
C HIS A 295 -1.16 -25.97 -2.18
N LEU A 296 -0.93 -25.03 -3.08
CA LEU A 296 -1.00 -25.21 -4.53
C LEU A 296 0.38 -25.09 -5.16
N PRO A 297 0.71 -25.89 -6.17
CA PRO A 297 1.88 -25.62 -6.98
C PRO A 297 1.65 -24.34 -7.81
N LEU A 298 2.73 -23.66 -8.17
CA LEU A 298 2.71 -22.44 -8.99
C LEU A 298 3.74 -22.59 -10.12
N LEU A 299 3.34 -22.27 -11.33
CA LEU A 299 4.25 -22.00 -12.45
C LEU A 299 4.43 -20.50 -12.62
N SER A 300 5.67 -20.03 -12.68
CA SER A 300 6.02 -18.68 -13.14
C SER A 300 6.88 -18.77 -14.37
N MET A 301 6.57 -17.95 -15.39
CA MET A 301 7.34 -17.85 -16.64
C MET A 301 7.72 -16.39 -16.84
N SER A 302 9.02 -16.08 -16.88
CA SER A 302 9.53 -14.71 -16.92
C SER A 302 10.49 -14.51 -18.08
N PHE A 303 10.18 -13.54 -18.96
CA PHE A 303 10.96 -13.14 -20.11
C PHE A 303 11.69 -11.83 -19.83
N PRO A 304 13.03 -11.73 -19.97
CA PRO A 304 13.70 -10.45 -19.92
C PRO A 304 13.25 -9.59 -21.12
N THR A 305 13.09 -8.29 -20.87
CA THR A 305 12.63 -7.36 -21.92
C THR A 305 13.58 -6.17 -22.05
N THR A 306 13.09 -4.98 -21.88
CA THR A 306 13.80 -3.72 -22.04
C THR A 306 14.18 -3.09 -20.67
N TYR A 307 14.21 -1.79 -20.57
CA TYR A 307 14.39 -0.99 -19.35
C TYR A 307 13.35 0.13 -19.30
N ALA A 308 13.12 0.68 -18.09
CA ALA A 308 12.12 1.71 -17.90
C ALA A 308 12.32 2.93 -18.82
N ARG A 309 11.22 3.44 -19.33
CA ARG A 309 11.13 4.59 -20.23
C ARG A 309 11.78 4.42 -21.60
N SER A 310 12.07 3.18 -21.99
CA SER A 310 12.40 2.86 -23.38
C SER A 310 11.17 3.00 -24.29
N GLU A 311 11.38 3.03 -25.60
CA GLU A 311 10.29 3.06 -26.58
C GLU A 311 9.41 1.79 -26.52
N ASP A 312 9.96 0.69 -26.04
CA ASP A 312 9.30 -0.61 -25.99
C ASP A 312 8.49 -0.85 -24.70
N GLU A 313 8.71 -0.08 -23.64
CA GLU A 313 8.04 -0.29 -22.34
C GLU A 313 6.51 -0.16 -22.47
N ALA A 314 5.98 0.94 -22.99
CA ALA A 314 4.54 1.15 -23.07
C ALA A 314 3.84 0.09 -23.98
N PRO A 315 4.36 -0.31 -25.14
CA PRO A 315 3.84 -1.45 -25.90
C PRO A 315 3.89 -2.78 -25.13
N LEU A 316 4.93 -3.03 -24.31
CA LEU A 316 5.07 -4.24 -23.49
C LEU A 316 4.09 -4.26 -22.32
N ASP A 317 3.83 -3.11 -21.69
CA ASP A 317 2.79 -2.99 -20.64
C ASP A 317 1.41 -3.33 -21.22
N ILE A 318 1.10 -2.82 -22.41
CA ILE A 318 -0.15 -3.14 -23.12
C ILE A 318 -0.20 -4.63 -23.47
N LEU A 319 0.90 -5.22 -23.93
CA LEU A 319 0.99 -6.65 -24.21
C LEU A 319 0.72 -7.48 -22.94
N ALA A 320 1.35 -7.14 -21.83
CA ALA A 320 1.14 -7.85 -20.56
C ALA A 320 -0.32 -7.79 -20.10
N GLU A 321 -0.96 -6.63 -20.23
CA GLU A 321 -2.39 -6.43 -19.92
C GLU A 321 -3.30 -7.30 -20.81
N ILE A 322 -3.00 -7.40 -22.12
CA ILE A 322 -3.74 -8.26 -23.05
C ILE A 322 -3.55 -9.75 -22.69
N LEU A 323 -2.32 -10.14 -22.35
CA LEU A 323 -2.02 -11.53 -22.02
C LEU A 323 -2.65 -11.96 -20.69
N GLY A 324 -2.53 -11.15 -19.62
CA GLY A 324 -2.91 -11.58 -18.29
C GLY A 324 -3.48 -10.49 -17.37
N GLY A 325 -3.88 -9.32 -17.87
CA GLY A 325 -4.45 -8.21 -17.11
C GLY A 325 -5.97 -8.32 -16.93
N GLY A 326 -6.43 -8.98 -15.85
CA GLY A 326 -7.85 -9.03 -15.50
C GLY A 326 -8.70 -10.02 -16.32
N ASN A 327 -10.03 -9.88 -16.20
CA ASN A 327 -11.02 -10.85 -16.71
C ASN A 327 -11.18 -10.85 -18.25
N ASN A 328 -10.54 -9.92 -18.94
CA ASN A 328 -10.57 -9.83 -20.42
C ASN A 328 -9.32 -10.41 -21.07
N SER A 329 -8.37 -10.87 -20.27
CA SER A 329 -7.08 -11.36 -20.77
C SER A 329 -7.16 -12.78 -21.34
N LEU A 330 -6.18 -13.14 -22.16
CA LEU A 330 -6.09 -14.49 -22.74
C LEU A 330 -5.88 -15.56 -21.67
N LEU A 331 -5.03 -15.30 -20.68
CA LEU A 331 -4.79 -16.25 -19.58
C LEU A 331 -6.04 -16.46 -18.72
N TYR A 332 -6.80 -15.41 -18.45
CA TYR A 332 -8.09 -15.58 -17.77
C TYR A 332 -9.02 -16.47 -18.58
N LYS A 333 -9.19 -16.18 -19.89
CA LYS A 333 -10.03 -16.96 -20.80
C LYS A 333 -9.63 -18.44 -20.84
N ASN A 334 -8.32 -18.71 -21.03
CA ASN A 334 -7.83 -20.04 -21.33
C ASN A 334 -7.57 -20.90 -20.08
N LEU A 335 -7.34 -20.30 -18.94
CA LEU A 335 -6.97 -20.99 -17.70
C LEU A 335 -8.04 -20.85 -16.60
N VAL A 336 -8.46 -19.61 -16.28
CA VAL A 336 -9.33 -19.37 -15.11
C VAL A 336 -10.79 -19.64 -15.45
N LYS A 337 -11.29 -19.08 -16.55
CA LYS A 337 -12.67 -19.30 -17.00
C LYS A 337 -12.97 -20.76 -17.34
N THR A 338 -11.99 -21.46 -17.89
CA THR A 338 -12.08 -22.91 -18.15
C THR A 338 -11.91 -23.77 -16.90
N GLN A 339 -11.66 -23.16 -15.73
CA GLN A 339 -11.41 -23.83 -14.45
C GLN A 339 -10.18 -24.75 -14.45
N LEU A 340 -9.24 -24.59 -15.39
CA LEU A 340 -7.96 -25.31 -15.42
C LEU A 340 -6.97 -24.74 -14.39
N ALA A 341 -7.05 -23.45 -14.11
CA ALA A 341 -6.32 -22.77 -13.03
C ALA A 341 -7.28 -22.01 -12.13
N VAL A 342 -6.93 -21.86 -10.87
CA VAL A 342 -7.64 -21.01 -9.92
C VAL A 342 -7.24 -19.54 -10.08
N GLN A 343 -6.01 -19.30 -10.55
CA GLN A 343 -5.49 -17.97 -10.83
C GLN A 343 -4.46 -18.01 -11.94
N ALA A 344 -4.49 -17.01 -12.82
CA ALA A 344 -3.45 -16.75 -13.81
C ALA A 344 -3.39 -15.25 -14.08
N SER A 345 -2.18 -14.72 -14.33
CA SER A 345 -1.97 -13.31 -14.62
C SER A 345 -0.67 -13.10 -15.39
N ALA A 346 -0.52 -11.93 -16.00
CA ALA A 346 0.72 -11.42 -16.56
C ALA A 346 0.93 -9.97 -16.14
N ASN A 347 2.16 -9.58 -15.91
CA ASN A 347 2.58 -8.22 -15.62
C ASN A 347 3.94 -7.91 -16.26
N HIS A 348 4.25 -6.62 -16.41
CA HIS A 348 5.53 -6.14 -16.93
C HIS A 348 6.20 -5.23 -15.90
N PRO A 349 6.78 -5.79 -14.79
CA PRO A 349 7.55 -4.99 -13.85
C PRO A 349 8.77 -4.38 -14.54
N CYS A 350 8.79 -3.06 -14.55
CA CYS A 350 9.82 -2.29 -15.23
C CYS A 350 10.60 -1.45 -14.22
N GLN A 351 11.93 -1.58 -14.23
CA GLN A 351 12.85 -0.87 -13.36
C GLN A 351 13.87 -0.10 -14.22
N GLU A 352 14.68 0.76 -13.59
CA GLU A 352 15.58 1.66 -14.31
C GLU A 352 16.50 0.95 -15.29
N LEU A 353 17.09 -0.19 -14.90
CA LEU A 353 18.13 -0.88 -15.65
C LEU A 353 17.62 -2.04 -16.51
N ALA A 354 16.56 -2.70 -16.08
CA ALA A 354 15.99 -3.85 -16.79
C ALA A 354 14.53 -4.07 -16.40
N CYS A 355 13.74 -4.64 -17.32
CA CYS A 355 12.37 -5.04 -17.14
C CYS A 355 12.17 -6.51 -17.52
N SER A 356 11.04 -7.10 -17.11
CA SER A 356 10.64 -8.43 -17.56
C SER A 356 9.13 -8.55 -17.72
N ILE A 357 8.64 -9.35 -18.65
CA ILE A 357 7.26 -9.83 -18.61
C ILE A 357 7.23 -11.12 -17.81
N SER A 358 6.43 -11.13 -16.74
CA SER A 358 6.23 -12.29 -15.89
C SER A 358 4.79 -12.74 -15.96
N LEU A 359 4.60 -14.04 -16.23
CA LEU A 359 3.31 -14.71 -16.26
C LEU A 359 3.31 -15.78 -15.17
N TYR A 360 2.17 -16.01 -14.53
CA TYR A 360 2.04 -17.12 -13.60
C TYR A 360 0.68 -17.79 -13.69
N ALA A 361 0.64 -19.05 -13.27
CA ALA A 361 -0.58 -19.84 -13.16
C ALA A 361 -0.52 -20.78 -11.96
N LEU A 362 -1.63 -20.86 -11.23
CA LEU A 362 -1.86 -21.83 -10.16
C LEU A 362 -2.90 -22.84 -10.67
N PRO A 363 -2.52 -24.08 -10.95
CA PRO A 363 -3.46 -25.08 -11.47
C PRO A 363 -4.56 -25.37 -10.47
N ASN A 364 -5.75 -25.65 -10.98
CA ASN A 364 -6.87 -26.12 -10.17
C ASN A 364 -6.65 -27.61 -9.83
N PRO A 365 -6.54 -28.00 -8.55
CA PRO A 365 -6.27 -29.38 -8.16
C PRO A 365 -7.30 -30.37 -8.71
N THR A 366 -8.55 -29.95 -8.89
CA THR A 366 -9.64 -30.81 -9.38
C THR A 366 -9.62 -30.98 -10.90
N ALA A 367 -8.82 -30.18 -11.62
CA ALA A 367 -8.75 -30.25 -13.10
C ALA A 367 -7.79 -31.35 -13.59
N GLY A 368 -6.98 -31.94 -12.70
CA GLY A 368 -6.00 -32.97 -13.06
C GLY A 368 -4.91 -32.47 -14.02
N LYS A 369 -4.59 -31.16 -13.97
CA LYS A 369 -3.59 -30.50 -14.80
C LYS A 369 -2.28 -30.30 -14.04
N THR A 370 -1.17 -30.47 -14.72
CA THR A 370 0.19 -30.32 -14.20
C THR A 370 0.74 -28.92 -14.48
N LEU A 371 1.89 -28.57 -13.88
CA LEU A 371 2.59 -27.32 -14.21
C LEU A 371 3.08 -27.31 -15.67
N ALA A 372 3.43 -28.49 -16.24
CA ALA A 372 3.76 -28.61 -17.65
C ALA A 372 2.54 -28.31 -18.57
N ASP A 373 1.32 -28.73 -18.16
CA ASP A 373 0.11 -28.32 -18.86
C ASP A 373 -0.12 -26.79 -18.78
N MET A 374 0.16 -26.17 -17.63
CA MET A 374 0.06 -24.71 -17.50
C MET A 374 1.02 -23.99 -18.43
N GLU A 375 2.27 -24.42 -18.50
CA GLU A 375 3.25 -23.88 -19.44
C GLU A 375 2.76 -24.00 -20.89
N LYS A 376 2.28 -25.19 -21.25
CA LYS A 376 1.75 -25.42 -22.59
C LYS A 376 0.60 -24.48 -22.92
N ILE A 377 -0.37 -24.30 -22.04
CA ILE A 377 -1.53 -23.42 -22.26
C ILE A 377 -1.10 -21.95 -22.35
N ILE A 378 -0.11 -21.51 -21.56
CA ILE A 378 0.47 -20.17 -21.67
C ILE A 378 1.11 -19.98 -23.06
N ARG A 379 1.90 -20.94 -23.53
CA ARG A 379 2.51 -20.90 -24.87
C ARG A 379 1.48 -20.97 -25.99
N ASP A 380 0.44 -21.81 -25.86
CA ASP A 380 -0.70 -21.87 -26.78
C ASP A 380 -1.46 -20.51 -26.83
N SER A 381 -1.54 -19.80 -25.69
CA SER A 381 -2.12 -18.46 -25.65
C SER A 381 -1.30 -17.41 -26.41
N PHE A 382 0.02 -17.61 -26.53
CA PHE A 382 0.86 -16.77 -27.41
C PHE A 382 0.56 -17.00 -28.88
N VAL A 383 0.30 -18.27 -29.27
CA VAL A 383 -0.12 -18.61 -30.66
C VAL A 383 -1.49 -17.99 -30.94
N GLU A 384 -2.45 -18.12 -30.01
CA GLU A 384 -3.75 -17.46 -30.15
C GLU A 384 -3.63 -15.95 -30.27
N PHE A 385 -2.75 -15.31 -29.47
CA PHE A 385 -2.49 -13.87 -29.54
C PHE A 385 -1.95 -13.47 -30.92
N GLU A 386 -1.02 -14.25 -31.49
CA GLU A 386 -0.47 -14.00 -32.80
C GLU A 386 -1.55 -14.08 -33.89
N GLU A 387 -2.42 -15.09 -33.84
CA GLU A 387 -3.52 -15.32 -34.80
C GLU A 387 -4.60 -14.25 -34.68
N ARG A 388 -4.99 -13.90 -33.46
CA ARG A 388 -6.03 -12.89 -33.17
C ARG A 388 -5.55 -11.48 -33.49
N GLY A 389 -4.29 -11.19 -33.18
CA GLY A 389 -3.71 -9.86 -33.20
C GLY A 389 -4.25 -8.96 -32.09
N VAL A 390 -3.90 -7.67 -32.17
CA VAL A 390 -4.32 -6.64 -31.22
C VAL A 390 -5.60 -5.98 -31.72
N THR A 391 -6.62 -5.91 -30.87
CA THR A 391 -7.88 -5.22 -31.18
C THR A 391 -7.82 -3.73 -30.80
N GLN A 392 -8.78 -2.92 -31.28
CA GLN A 392 -8.90 -1.54 -30.84
C GLN A 392 -9.32 -1.47 -29.36
N ASP A 393 -10.20 -2.36 -28.94
CA ASP A 393 -10.64 -2.48 -27.56
C ASP A 393 -9.49 -2.76 -26.58
N ASP A 394 -8.50 -3.55 -26.97
CA ASP A 394 -7.31 -3.80 -26.15
C ASP A 394 -6.53 -2.52 -25.89
N LEU A 395 -6.36 -1.67 -26.91
CA LEU A 395 -5.68 -0.39 -26.75
C LEU A 395 -6.51 0.60 -25.92
N ASP A 396 -7.81 0.71 -26.22
CA ASP A 396 -8.69 1.72 -25.61
C ASP A 396 -8.81 1.51 -24.08
N LYS A 397 -8.95 0.25 -23.63
CA LYS A 397 -9.01 -0.04 -22.17
C LYS A 397 -7.71 0.33 -21.46
N VAL A 398 -6.55 -0.03 -22.00
CA VAL A 398 -5.28 0.27 -21.32
C VAL A 398 -5.02 1.75 -21.29
N LYS A 399 -5.30 2.47 -22.39
CA LYS A 399 -5.19 3.95 -22.43
C LYS A 399 -6.11 4.61 -21.42
N ALA A 400 -7.36 4.16 -21.30
CA ALA A 400 -8.30 4.67 -20.29
C ALA A 400 -7.84 4.38 -18.85
N LYS A 401 -7.28 3.19 -18.60
CA LYS A 401 -6.70 2.80 -17.31
C LYS A 401 -5.51 3.69 -16.92
N ILE A 402 -4.61 3.98 -17.86
CA ILE A 402 -3.46 4.88 -17.64
C ILE A 402 -3.93 6.31 -17.35
N GLU A 403 -4.86 6.85 -18.15
CA GLU A 403 -5.40 8.20 -17.94
C GLU A 403 -6.09 8.32 -16.57
N SER A 404 -6.98 7.38 -16.25
CA SER A 404 -7.69 7.41 -14.97
C SER A 404 -6.74 7.22 -13.79
N GLY A 405 -5.78 6.29 -13.88
CA GLY A 405 -4.77 6.07 -12.86
C GLY A 405 -3.93 7.32 -12.58
N ALA A 406 -3.52 8.03 -13.62
CA ALA A 406 -2.80 9.30 -13.47
C ALA A 406 -3.63 10.35 -12.73
N ILE A 407 -4.93 10.51 -13.08
CA ILE A 407 -5.82 11.48 -12.43
C ILE A 407 -6.07 11.09 -10.96
N PHE A 408 -6.35 9.80 -10.68
CA PHE A 408 -6.56 9.34 -9.31
C PHE A 408 -5.30 9.47 -8.44
N GLY A 409 -4.11 9.34 -9.02
CA GLY A 409 -2.85 9.58 -8.32
C GLY A 409 -2.64 11.02 -7.85
N LEU A 410 -3.36 11.99 -8.41
CA LEU A 410 -3.25 13.41 -8.09
C LEU A 410 -4.28 13.90 -7.05
N GLN A 411 -4.99 12.99 -6.38
CA GLN A 411 -6.04 13.33 -5.41
C GLN A 411 -5.53 13.80 -4.05
N SER A 412 -4.22 13.81 -3.82
CA SER A 412 -3.61 14.28 -2.57
C SER A 412 -2.34 15.08 -2.84
N VAL A 413 -1.98 15.94 -1.90
CA VAL A 413 -0.71 16.68 -1.90
C VAL A 413 0.47 15.71 -1.95
N SER A 414 0.40 14.65 -1.14
CA SER A 414 1.43 13.60 -1.13
C SER A 414 1.55 12.89 -2.48
N GLY A 415 0.43 12.57 -3.14
CA GLY A 415 0.43 11.94 -4.47
C GLY A 415 1.07 12.84 -5.54
N LYS A 416 0.75 14.14 -5.53
CA LYS A 416 1.35 15.14 -6.42
C LYS A 416 2.86 15.28 -6.17
N ALA A 417 3.27 15.44 -4.91
CA ALA A 417 4.68 15.61 -4.53
C ALA A 417 5.51 14.35 -4.85
N SER A 418 5.02 13.16 -4.50
CA SER A 418 5.69 11.90 -4.82
C SER A 418 5.82 11.66 -6.32
N GLN A 419 4.82 12.06 -7.13
CA GLN A 419 4.91 12.00 -8.59
C GLN A 419 6.01 12.92 -9.13
N LEU A 420 6.11 14.15 -8.61
CA LEU A 420 7.17 15.09 -8.99
C LEU A 420 8.55 14.56 -8.61
N ALA A 421 8.71 14.04 -7.37
CA ALA A 421 9.95 13.48 -6.86
C ALA A 421 10.43 12.29 -7.69
N ALA A 422 9.56 11.31 -7.96
CA ALA A 422 9.88 10.15 -8.76
C ALA A 422 10.23 10.53 -10.21
N SER A 423 9.45 11.42 -10.81
CA SER A 423 9.68 11.90 -12.17
C SER A 423 11.01 12.62 -12.31
N GLU A 424 11.36 13.50 -11.37
CA GLU A 424 12.66 14.16 -11.35
C GLU A 424 13.81 13.17 -11.22
N THR A 425 13.70 12.26 -10.25
CA THR A 425 14.76 11.29 -9.94
C THR A 425 15.12 10.43 -11.15
N PHE A 426 14.14 9.96 -11.90
CA PHE A 426 14.38 9.02 -13.01
C PHE A 426 14.47 9.66 -14.38
N THR A 427 14.00 10.90 -14.55
CA THR A 427 13.96 11.55 -15.88
C THR A 427 14.61 12.94 -15.93
N GLY A 428 14.81 13.56 -14.76
CA GLY A 428 15.21 14.98 -14.68
C GLY A 428 14.08 15.96 -15.07
N ASN A 429 12.85 15.44 -15.32
CA ASN A 429 11.66 16.22 -15.63
C ASN A 429 10.57 15.92 -14.58
N PRO A 430 10.31 16.81 -13.62
CA PRO A 430 9.31 16.58 -12.58
C PRO A 430 7.91 16.32 -13.12
N ASN A 431 7.51 16.90 -14.24
CA ASN A 431 6.17 16.83 -14.77
C ASN A 431 6.05 15.82 -15.93
N SER A 432 6.50 14.60 -15.71
CA SER A 432 6.46 13.57 -16.75
C SER A 432 5.08 12.90 -16.92
N ALA A 433 4.08 13.17 -16.05
CA ALA A 433 2.77 12.52 -16.12
C ALA A 433 2.06 12.73 -17.47
N LYS A 434 2.08 13.96 -18.00
CA LYS A 434 1.54 14.26 -19.32
C LYS A 434 2.28 13.51 -20.44
N ASP A 435 3.59 13.46 -20.38
CA ASP A 435 4.43 12.78 -21.36
C ASP A 435 4.21 11.26 -21.31
N GLU A 436 4.00 10.70 -20.11
CA GLU A 436 3.65 9.31 -19.94
C GLU A 436 2.32 8.97 -20.60
N ILE A 437 1.25 9.71 -20.30
CA ILE A 437 -0.05 9.52 -20.96
C ILE A 437 0.07 9.65 -22.47
N ALA A 438 0.84 10.62 -22.96
CA ALA A 438 1.07 10.82 -24.39
C ALA A 438 1.84 9.64 -25.01
N ARG A 439 2.80 9.07 -24.29
CA ARG A 439 3.58 7.89 -24.71
C ARG A 439 2.66 6.68 -24.90
N TYR A 440 1.78 6.36 -23.95
CA TYR A 440 0.80 5.27 -24.10
C TYR A 440 -0.22 5.55 -25.20
N ASN A 441 -0.69 6.80 -25.33
CA ASN A 441 -1.64 7.17 -26.38
C ASN A 441 -1.10 7.03 -27.80
N LYS A 442 0.21 7.15 -28.00
CA LYS A 442 0.88 6.94 -29.30
C LYS A 442 1.02 5.48 -29.68
N VAL A 443 0.93 4.53 -28.73
CA VAL A 443 1.09 3.11 -29.02
C VAL A 443 0.04 2.64 -30.01
N THR A 444 0.50 1.97 -31.06
CA THR A 444 -0.32 1.35 -32.10
C THR A 444 -0.39 -0.16 -31.93
N LYS A 445 -1.33 -0.80 -32.66
CA LYS A 445 -1.41 -2.26 -32.72
C LYS A 445 -0.12 -2.89 -33.26
N ALA A 446 0.52 -2.21 -34.22
CA ALA A 446 1.78 -2.67 -34.81
C ALA A 446 2.93 -2.66 -33.80
N ASP A 447 2.98 -1.66 -32.91
CA ASP A 447 4.00 -1.58 -31.86
C ASP A 447 3.87 -2.74 -30.87
N VAL A 448 2.65 -3.09 -30.45
CA VAL A 448 2.40 -4.23 -29.55
C VAL A 448 2.79 -5.55 -30.23
N MET A 449 2.45 -5.73 -31.50
CA MET A 449 2.87 -6.91 -32.27
C MET A 449 4.39 -6.96 -32.47
N ARG A 450 5.05 -5.83 -32.68
CA ARG A 450 6.51 -5.73 -32.79
C ARG A 450 7.20 -6.20 -31.52
N VAL A 451 6.80 -5.70 -30.36
CA VAL A 451 7.43 -6.11 -29.09
C VAL A 451 7.10 -7.56 -28.73
N PHE A 452 5.92 -8.08 -29.06
CA PHE A 452 5.62 -9.49 -28.92
C PHE A 452 6.62 -10.36 -29.72
N ASN A 453 6.86 -10.04 -31.00
CA ASN A 453 7.82 -10.75 -31.83
C ASN A 453 9.26 -10.61 -31.32
N GLN A 454 9.61 -9.47 -30.77
CA GLN A 454 10.96 -9.18 -30.31
C GLN A 454 11.30 -9.84 -28.98
N TYR A 455 10.35 -9.90 -28.01
CA TYR A 455 10.64 -10.27 -26.62
C TYR A 455 9.96 -11.57 -26.14
N ILE A 456 8.92 -12.06 -26.85
CA ILE A 456 8.13 -13.21 -26.38
C ILE A 456 8.15 -14.36 -27.38
N LYS A 457 7.80 -14.10 -28.63
CA LYS A 457 7.68 -15.15 -29.66
C LYS A 457 9.00 -15.86 -29.91
N GLY A 458 9.09 -17.14 -29.55
CA GLY A 458 10.30 -17.96 -29.76
C GLY A 458 11.49 -17.51 -28.90
N LYS A 459 11.25 -16.74 -27.86
CA LYS A 459 12.28 -16.30 -26.90
C LYS A 459 12.33 -17.20 -25.67
N SER A 460 13.51 -17.26 -25.08
CA SER A 460 13.78 -18.04 -23.88
C SER A 460 13.29 -17.33 -22.63
N ALA A 461 12.84 -18.10 -21.64
CA ALA A 461 12.32 -17.63 -20.36
C ALA A 461 12.97 -18.34 -19.17
N VAL A 462 12.84 -17.77 -18.00
CA VAL A 462 12.98 -18.48 -16.72
C VAL A 462 11.64 -19.11 -16.40
N ILE A 463 11.59 -20.43 -16.25
CA ILE A 463 10.40 -21.20 -15.90
C ILE A 463 10.61 -21.77 -14.52
N MET A 464 9.92 -21.16 -13.54
CA MET A 464 10.04 -21.51 -12.14
C MET A 464 8.84 -22.33 -11.69
N SER A 465 9.10 -23.50 -11.11
CA SER A 465 8.11 -24.35 -10.45
C SER A 465 8.23 -24.19 -8.93
N VAL A 466 7.19 -23.70 -8.28
CA VAL A 466 7.07 -23.76 -6.81
C VAL A 466 6.09 -24.87 -6.47
N VAL A 467 6.53 -25.85 -5.69
CA VAL A 467 5.72 -27.04 -5.35
C VAL A 467 5.60 -27.21 -3.84
N PRO A 468 4.50 -27.81 -3.36
CA PRO A 468 4.39 -28.16 -1.95
C PRO A 468 5.52 -29.06 -1.49
N GLU A 469 5.96 -28.94 -0.22
CA GLU A 469 7.00 -29.77 0.38
C GLU A 469 6.73 -31.26 0.17
N GLY A 470 7.76 -32.00 -0.27
CA GLY A 470 7.69 -33.43 -0.58
C GLY A 470 6.99 -33.79 -1.90
N GLN A 471 6.62 -32.80 -2.74
CA GLN A 471 5.90 -33.03 -4.00
C GLN A 471 6.70 -32.60 -5.24
N THR A 472 7.99 -32.93 -5.27
CA THR A 472 8.91 -32.61 -6.37
C THR A 472 8.48 -33.16 -7.73
N GLN A 473 7.61 -34.18 -7.76
CA GLN A 473 7.03 -34.74 -9.01
C GLN A 473 6.07 -33.78 -9.72
N LEU A 474 5.66 -32.68 -9.08
CA LEU A 474 4.75 -31.70 -9.65
C LEU A 474 5.44 -30.62 -10.51
N ILE A 475 6.79 -30.59 -10.56
CA ILE A 475 7.53 -29.59 -11.36
C ILE A 475 7.17 -29.69 -12.86
N ALA A 476 7.24 -28.58 -13.58
CA ALA A 476 6.92 -28.53 -15.01
C ALA A 476 7.91 -29.35 -15.85
N ALA A 477 9.18 -29.25 -15.53
CA ALA A 477 10.27 -30.03 -16.13
C ALA A 477 11.44 -30.14 -15.12
N PRO A 478 12.35 -31.10 -15.28
CA PRO A 478 13.56 -31.18 -14.50
C PRO A 478 14.41 -29.92 -14.60
N ASP A 479 15.00 -29.49 -13.48
CA ASP A 479 15.89 -28.34 -13.46
C ASP A 479 17.05 -28.53 -14.44
N ASN A 480 17.27 -27.56 -15.31
CA ASN A 480 18.39 -27.54 -16.26
C ASN A 480 19.33 -26.34 -16.03
N PHE A 481 19.01 -25.51 -15.05
CA PHE A 481 19.81 -24.36 -14.69
C PHE A 481 19.95 -24.28 -13.16
N THR A 482 21.16 -24.02 -12.73
CA THR A 482 21.45 -23.73 -11.31
C THR A 482 22.02 -22.32 -11.23
N PRO A 483 21.36 -21.39 -10.56
CA PRO A 483 21.95 -20.08 -10.29
C PRO A 483 23.33 -20.24 -9.64
N LYS A 484 24.30 -19.43 -10.07
CA LYS A 484 25.62 -19.45 -9.46
C LYS A 484 25.46 -19.18 -7.95
N ALA A 485 26.07 -20.05 -7.15
CA ALA A 485 26.11 -19.84 -5.70
C ALA A 485 26.81 -18.51 -5.41
N HIS A 486 26.15 -17.69 -4.61
CA HIS A 486 26.71 -16.43 -4.16
C HIS A 486 27.87 -16.72 -3.19
N ASP A 487 29.04 -16.18 -3.48
CA ASP A 487 30.17 -16.24 -2.54
C ASP A 487 30.06 -15.09 -1.54
N PHE A 488 29.55 -15.38 -0.39
CA PHE A 488 29.36 -14.37 0.65
C PHE A 488 30.69 -13.91 1.27
N GLY A 489 31.84 -14.61 1.03
CA GLY A 489 33.14 -14.29 1.62
C GLY A 489 33.17 -14.40 3.15
N GLY A 490 34.22 -13.88 3.75
CA GLY A 490 34.37 -13.80 5.21
C GLY A 490 33.70 -12.54 5.81
N PRO A 491 33.76 -12.35 7.13
CA PRO A 491 33.34 -11.13 7.79
C PRO A 491 33.99 -9.90 7.16
N SER A 492 33.25 -8.78 7.07
CA SER A 492 33.78 -7.54 6.52
C SER A 492 34.96 -6.99 7.34
N THR A 493 35.93 -6.45 6.66
CA THR A 493 37.13 -5.84 7.25
C THR A 493 37.13 -4.32 7.15
N THR A 494 36.08 -3.68 6.69
CA THR A 494 35.95 -2.22 6.61
C THR A 494 36.17 -1.61 8.00
N SER A 495 37.11 -0.67 8.13
CA SER A 495 37.44 -0.02 9.38
C SER A 495 36.95 1.44 9.40
N ALA A 496 36.92 2.05 10.60
CA ALA A 496 36.58 3.46 10.74
C ALA A 496 37.61 4.38 10.08
N ASP A 497 38.88 3.93 9.98
CA ASP A 497 39.98 4.69 9.36
C ASP A 497 39.82 4.81 7.83
N ASP A 498 38.97 3.95 7.23
CA ASP A 498 38.69 4.00 5.79
C ASP A 498 37.61 5.06 5.45
N LEU A 499 36.99 5.68 6.46
CA LEU A 499 35.86 6.58 6.29
C LEU A 499 36.31 8.05 6.30
N VAL A 500 35.94 8.77 5.25
CA VAL A 500 36.14 10.24 5.16
C VAL A 500 34.79 10.93 5.39
N ALA A 501 34.52 11.29 6.64
CA ALA A 501 33.31 12.00 7.00
C ALA A 501 33.23 13.40 6.38
N ARG A 502 32.09 13.77 5.87
CA ARG A 502 31.74 15.13 5.48
C ARG A 502 30.96 15.76 6.64
N ARG A 503 31.42 16.93 7.10
CA ARG A 503 30.69 17.63 8.18
C ARG A 503 30.09 18.92 7.63
N ALA A 504 28.84 19.15 7.91
CA ALA A 504 28.21 20.44 7.71
C ALA A 504 28.70 21.44 8.77
N VAL A 505 28.69 22.72 8.45
CA VAL A 505 29.02 23.80 9.38
C VAL A 505 27.89 24.82 9.34
N ASP A 506 27.07 24.83 10.39
CA ASP A 506 25.96 25.76 10.51
C ASP A 506 26.40 27.15 10.97
N THR A 507 25.60 28.13 10.61
CA THR A 507 25.67 29.51 11.13
C THR A 507 24.69 29.78 12.26
N PHE A 508 23.96 28.75 12.72
CA PHE A 508 22.97 28.81 13.78
C PHE A 508 23.10 27.57 14.68
N ASP A 509 22.49 27.61 15.85
CA ASP A 509 22.47 26.48 16.78
C ASP A 509 21.40 25.46 16.36
N ARG A 510 21.81 24.35 15.72
CA ARG A 510 20.94 23.30 15.24
C ARG A 510 20.30 22.47 16.35
N SER A 511 20.86 22.45 17.55
CA SER A 511 20.28 21.75 18.70
C SER A 511 18.98 22.38 19.20
N ILE A 512 18.65 23.59 18.73
CA ILE A 512 17.39 24.26 19.04
C ILE A 512 16.35 23.83 18.02
N HIS A 513 15.38 23.01 18.47
CA HIS A 513 14.29 22.54 17.62
C HIS A 513 13.38 23.71 17.21
N PRO A 514 12.97 23.82 15.94
CA PRO A 514 12.02 24.82 15.51
C PRO A 514 10.67 24.67 16.23
N VAL A 515 10.08 25.80 16.60
CA VAL A 515 8.77 25.85 17.27
C VAL A 515 7.69 25.90 16.20
N ALA A 516 6.67 25.06 16.36
CA ALA A 516 5.52 25.09 15.46
C ALA A 516 4.77 26.42 15.49
N GLY A 517 4.27 26.88 14.36
CA GLY A 517 3.33 27.99 14.28
C GLY A 517 1.98 27.69 14.92
N ALA A 518 1.04 28.64 14.85
CA ALA A 518 -0.34 28.41 15.30
C ALA A 518 -1.00 27.30 14.48
N ASN A 519 -1.83 26.49 15.13
CA ASN A 519 -2.56 25.42 14.42
C ASN A 519 -3.44 26.01 13.32
N PRO A 520 -3.41 25.44 12.10
CA PRO A 520 -4.25 25.92 11.03
C PRO A 520 -5.73 25.65 11.35
N ALA A 521 -6.60 26.51 10.85
CA ALA A 521 -8.02 26.22 10.85
C ALA A 521 -8.31 25.09 9.85
N VAL A 522 -9.08 24.10 10.29
CA VAL A 522 -9.50 22.99 9.43
C VAL A 522 -11.00 23.08 9.22
N ASP A 523 -11.40 23.29 7.98
CA ASP A 523 -12.81 23.37 7.63
C ASP A 523 -13.37 21.94 7.43
N VAL A 524 -14.44 21.65 8.18
CA VAL A 524 -15.22 20.43 7.93
C VAL A 524 -15.90 20.58 6.57
N PRO A 525 -15.83 19.55 5.68
CA PRO A 525 -16.45 19.62 4.37
C PRO A 525 -17.91 20.07 4.43
N SER A 526 -18.31 20.98 3.53
CA SER A 526 -19.70 21.39 3.40
C SER A 526 -20.54 20.21 2.91
N LEU A 527 -21.60 19.90 3.65
CA LEU A 527 -22.44 18.74 3.42
C LEU A 527 -23.80 19.12 2.85
N TRP A 528 -24.29 18.31 1.91
CA TRP A 528 -25.69 18.33 1.50
C TRP A 528 -26.34 16.98 1.79
N GLN A 529 -27.63 17.00 2.13
CA GLN A 529 -28.39 15.80 2.48
C GLN A 529 -29.74 15.80 1.77
N THR A 530 -30.09 14.65 1.20
CA THR A 530 -31.40 14.44 0.56
C THR A 530 -31.88 13.01 0.79
N LYS A 531 -33.05 12.67 0.26
CA LYS A 531 -33.57 11.31 0.25
C LYS A 531 -34.14 10.98 -1.12
N THR A 532 -34.08 9.71 -1.47
CA THR A 532 -34.82 9.18 -2.61
C THR A 532 -36.34 9.05 -2.26
N GLU A 533 -37.17 8.85 -3.27
CA GLU A 533 -38.63 8.63 -3.06
C GLU A 533 -38.90 7.34 -2.24
N ASN A 534 -38.07 6.33 -2.39
CA ASN A 534 -38.10 5.08 -1.60
C ASN A 534 -37.41 5.18 -0.23
N GLY A 535 -37.01 6.37 0.18
CA GLY A 535 -36.55 6.70 1.54
C GLY A 535 -35.08 6.49 1.83
N ILE A 536 -34.25 6.19 0.84
CA ILE A 536 -32.79 6.04 1.01
C ILE A 536 -32.16 7.39 1.38
N LYS A 537 -31.40 7.43 2.47
CA LYS A 537 -30.65 8.63 2.86
C LYS A 537 -29.45 8.81 1.91
N ILE A 538 -29.26 10.02 1.38
CA ILE A 538 -28.11 10.40 0.58
C ILE A 538 -27.40 11.56 1.29
N LEU A 539 -26.11 11.41 1.51
CA LEU A 539 -25.22 12.46 2.04
C LEU A 539 -24.09 12.70 1.05
N GLY A 540 -23.79 13.93 0.76
CA GLY A 540 -22.72 14.23 -0.19
C GLY A 540 -21.95 15.49 0.12
N THR A 541 -20.79 15.62 -0.52
CA THR A 541 -19.94 16.80 -0.52
C THR A 541 -19.33 17.02 -1.90
N GLN A 542 -19.05 18.28 -2.24
CA GLN A 542 -18.31 18.64 -3.45
C GLN A 542 -16.80 18.65 -3.14
N SER A 543 -15.99 18.06 -4.05
CA SER A 543 -14.53 18.08 -4.01
C SER A 543 -14.00 18.35 -5.41
N THR A 544 -13.46 19.54 -5.65
CA THR A 544 -13.14 20.06 -7.00
C THR A 544 -11.68 19.91 -7.40
N GLU A 545 -10.85 19.30 -6.57
CA GLU A 545 -9.40 19.17 -6.79
C GLU A 545 -9.06 18.29 -8.00
N THR A 546 -9.84 17.23 -8.21
CA THR A 546 -9.71 16.35 -9.37
C THR A 546 -11.08 16.08 -9.98
N PRO A 547 -11.18 15.90 -11.33
CA PRO A 547 -12.47 15.66 -12.02
C PRO A 547 -12.92 14.20 -11.79
N THR A 548 -13.24 13.85 -10.55
CA THR A 548 -13.60 12.49 -10.14
C THR A 548 -14.90 12.46 -9.35
N THR A 549 -15.56 11.30 -9.39
CA THR A 549 -16.75 11.00 -8.59
C THR A 549 -16.55 9.66 -7.90
N ALA A 550 -16.73 9.64 -6.58
CA ALA A 550 -16.74 8.46 -5.76
C ALA A 550 -18.11 8.31 -5.08
N ILE A 551 -18.70 7.12 -5.17
CA ILE A 551 -20.00 6.81 -4.55
C ILE A 551 -19.85 5.56 -3.71
N PHE A 552 -20.37 5.61 -2.49
CA PHE A 552 -20.40 4.47 -1.59
C PHE A 552 -21.85 4.18 -1.17
N ILE A 553 -22.31 2.96 -1.46
CA ILE A 553 -23.66 2.51 -1.12
C ILE A 553 -23.53 1.40 -0.08
N LYS A 554 -24.15 1.58 1.08
CA LYS A 554 -24.23 0.58 2.15
C LYS A 554 -25.65 0.03 2.19
N VAL A 555 -25.78 -1.28 2.04
CA VAL A 555 -27.08 -1.99 2.05
C VAL A 555 -27.09 -2.95 3.24
N PRO A 556 -28.02 -2.85 4.21
CA PRO A 556 -28.12 -3.84 5.28
C PRO A 556 -28.27 -5.25 4.73
N GLY A 557 -27.46 -6.19 5.18
CA GLY A 557 -27.44 -7.56 4.68
C GLY A 557 -26.02 -8.09 4.53
N GLY A 558 -25.40 -8.49 5.62
CA GLY A 558 -24.06 -9.09 5.68
C GLY A 558 -24.08 -10.43 6.39
N LEU A 559 -22.94 -10.81 6.99
CA LEU A 559 -22.78 -12.06 7.74
C LEU A 559 -23.91 -12.29 8.77
N TYR A 560 -24.33 -11.25 9.48
CA TYR A 560 -25.35 -11.38 10.53
C TYR A 560 -26.75 -11.75 9.99
N ASN A 561 -26.96 -11.67 8.68
CA ASN A 561 -28.18 -12.11 8.01
C ASN A 561 -28.10 -13.56 7.53
N GLU A 562 -27.04 -14.28 7.84
CA GLU A 562 -26.81 -15.64 7.40
C GLU A 562 -27.14 -16.68 8.49
N GLN A 563 -27.23 -17.94 8.08
CA GLN A 563 -27.25 -19.08 9.01
C GLN A 563 -25.81 -19.58 9.20
N ALA A 564 -25.43 -19.97 10.41
CA ALA A 564 -24.09 -20.47 10.70
C ALA A 564 -23.64 -21.64 9.81
N SER A 565 -24.58 -22.49 9.38
CA SER A 565 -24.32 -23.61 8.45
C SER A 565 -24.03 -23.17 7.01
N LYS A 566 -24.33 -21.92 6.65
CA LYS A 566 -24.14 -21.34 5.32
C LYS A 566 -23.38 -20.01 5.37
N VAL A 567 -22.51 -19.86 6.35
CA VAL A 567 -21.68 -18.65 6.48
C VAL A 567 -20.80 -18.48 5.24
N GLY A 568 -20.68 -17.22 4.78
CA GLY A 568 -20.05 -16.86 3.49
C GLY A 568 -21.07 -16.62 2.37
N LEU A 569 -22.36 -16.80 2.63
CA LEU A 569 -23.42 -16.61 1.64
C LEU A 569 -23.53 -15.16 1.18
N SER A 570 -23.41 -14.19 2.07
CA SER A 570 -23.41 -12.76 1.71
C SER A 570 -22.21 -12.38 0.86
N SER A 571 -21.01 -12.86 1.22
CA SER A 571 -19.78 -12.63 0.45
C SER A 571 -19.85 -13.26 -0.93
N MET A 572 -20.37 -14.49 -1.04
CA MET A 572 -20.58 -15.17 -2.33
C MET A 572 -21.63 -14.44 -3.18
N THR A 573 -22.70 -13.94 -2.57
CA THR A 573 -23.74 -13.16 -3.27
C THR A 573 -23.14 -11.87 -3.84
N ALA A 574 -22.37 -11.13 -3.03
CA ALA A 574 -21.70 -9.90 -3.45
C ALA A 574 -20.68 -10.15 -4.58
N SER A 575 -19.94 -11.25 -4.49
CA SER A 575 -19.01 -11.67 -5.55
C SER A 575 -19.76 -11.97 -6.86
N LEU A 576 -20.86 -12.72 -6.80
CA LEU A 576 -21.66 -13.05 -7.98
C LEU A 576 -22.40 -11.86 -8.59
N MET A 577 -22.75 -10.84 -7.80
CA MET A 577 -23.22 -9.54 -8.33
C MET A 577 -22.15 -8.82 -9.15
N SER A 578 -20.87 -9.13 -8.95
CA SER A 578 -19.76 -8.57 -9.71
C SER A 578 -19.47 -9.31 -11.02
N GLU A 579 -20.05 -10.49 -11.21
CA GLU A 579 -19.93 -11.33 -12.41
C GLU A 579 -20.91 -10.90 -13.52
N SER A 580 -21.46 -11.87 -14.24
CA SER A 580 -22.40 -11.64 -15.33
C SER A 580 -23.70 -10.97 -14.90
N THR A 581 -24.24 -10.11 -15.76
CA THR A 581 -25.61 -9.58 -15.64
C THR A 581 -26.53 -10.16 -16.72
N GLN A 582 -27.80 -9.80 -16.71
CA GLN A 582 -28.74 -10.26 -17.75
C GLN A 582 -28.35 -9.78 -19.15
N ASN A 583 -27.63 -8.65 -19.26
CA ASN A 583 -27.27 -8.01 -20.53
C ASN A 583 -25.79 -8.08 -20.88
N TYR A 584 -24.92 -8.44 -19.91
CA TYR A 584 -23.47 -8.47 -20.08
C TYR A 584 -22.88 -9.75 -19.51
N THR A 585 -21.99 -10.40 -20.25
CA THR A 585 -21.09 -11.39 -19.65
C THR A 585 -20.10 -10.71 -18.69
N THR A 586 -19.43 -11.46 -17.84
CA THR A 586 -18.38 -10.94 -16.96
C THR A 586 -17.31 -10.16 -17.73
N GLU A 587 -16.87 -10.69 -18.88
CA GLU A 587 -15.87 -10.04 -19.72
C GLU A 587 -16.41 -8.75 -20.37
N GLN A 588 -17.66 -8.76 -20.86
CA GLN A 588 -18.26 -7.56 -21.45
C GLN A 588 -18.43 -6.45 -20.41
N MET A 589 -18.80 -6.81 -19.18
CA MET A 589 -18.94 -5.86 -18.07
C MET A 589 -17.57 -5.28 -17.67
N SER A 590 -16.55 -6.12 -17.50
CA SER A 590 -15.18 -5.70 -17.22
C SER A 590 -14.66 -4.76 -18.32
N ASN A 591 -14.82 -5.16 -19.58
CA ASN A 591 -14.40 -4.36 -20.74
C ASN A 591 -15.10 -2.98 -20.78
N ALA A 592 -16.41 -2.94 -20.47
CA ALA A 592 -17.17 -1.67 -20.45
C ALA A 592 -16.66 -0.73 -19.35
N LEU A 593 -16.38 -1.23 -18.14
CA LEU A 593 -15.84 -0.46 -17.02
C LEU A 593 -14.41 0.00 -17.30
N GLU A 594 -13.55 -0.89 -17.79
CA GLU A 594 -12.14 -0.60 -18.10
C GLU A 594 -12.01 0.51 -19.16
N LYS A 595 -12.82 0.50 -20.23
CA LYS A 595 -12.87 1.57 -21.24
C LYS A 595 -13.28 2.93 -20.68
N LEU A 596 -14.02 2.95 -19.57
CA LEU A 596 -14.39 4.18 -18.87
C LEU A 596 -13.32 4.59 -17.83
N GLY A 597 -12.30 3.77 -17.58
CA GLY A 597 -11.40 3.97 -16.45
C GLY A 597 -12.16 4.01 -15.11
N SER A 598 -13.24 3.24 -15.02
CA SER A 598 -14.15 3.22 -13.86
C SER A 598 -14.06 1.91 -13.13
N GLN A 599 -14.31 1.95 -11.82
CA GLN A 599 -14.33 0.77 -10.96
C GLN A 599 -15.67 0.66 -10.22
N VAL A 600 -16.20 -0.55 -10.16
CA VAL A 600 -17.37 -0.90 -9.35
C VAL A 600 -17.01 -2.15 -8.55
N SER A 601 -16.87 -2.00 -7.23
CA SER A 601 -16.55 -3.10 -6.30
C SER A 601 -17.75 -3.40 -5.42
N ILE A 602 -18.15 -4.67 -5.33
CA ILE A 602 -19.25 -5.13 -4.47
C ILE A 602 -18.68 -6.17 -3.51
N TYR A 603 -18.83 -5.95 -2.20
CA TYR A 603 -18.33 -6.85 -1.16
C TYR A 603 -19.25 -6.83 0.05
N SER A 604 -19.19 -7.86 0.88
CA SER A 604 -19.94 -7.95 2.12
C SER A 604 -19.05 -7.90 3.35
N ASP A 605 -19.56 -7.27 4.41
CA ASP A 605 -18.97 -7.30 5.75
C ASP A 605 -19.91 -8.01 6.75
N LYS A 606 -19.72 -7.80 8.05
CA LYS A 606 -20.57 -8.41 9.07
C LYS A 606 -22.03 -7.94 9.00
N THR A 607 -22.26 -6.72 8.61
CA THR A 607 -23.56 -6.02 8.71
C THR A 607 -24.15 -5.62 7.37
N HIS A 608 -23.32 -5.35 6.37
CA HIS A 608 -23.76 -4.75 5.10
C HIS A 608 -23.20 -5.46 3.87
N THR A 609 -23.93 -5.36 2.77
CA THR A 609 -23.39 -5.44 1.41
C THR A 609 -23.01 -4.03 0.97
N ASN A 610 -21.76 -3.84 0.58
CA ASN A 610 -21.17 -2.56 0.24
C ASN A 610 -20.90 -2.47 -1.25
N VAL A 611 -21.18 -1.31 -1.86
CA VAL A 611 -20.88 -1.03 -3.26
C VAL A 611 -20.06 0.26 -3.33
N TYR A 612 -18.84 0.14 -3.82
CA TYR A 612 -17.96 1.27 -4.07
C TYR A 612 -17.86 1.53 -5.57
N VAL A 613 -18.06 2.77 -5.98
CA VAL A 613 -17.98 3.22 -7.37
C VAL A 613 -16.95 4.35 -7.44
N SER A 614 -16.01 4.24 -8.36
CA SER A 614 -15.05 5.29 -8.69
C SER A 614 -15.05 5.55 -10.19
N SER A 615 -15.13 6.80 -10.60
CA SER A 615 -15.22 7.20 -12.01
C SER A 615 -14.59 8.56 -12.24
N LEU A 616 -14.02 8.77 -13.43
CA LEU A 616 -13.81 10.13 -13.93
C LEU A 616 -15.17 10.79 -14.16
N THR A 617 -15.30 12.07 -13.84
CA THR A 617 -16.57 12.81 -13.96
C THR A 617 -17.15 12.80 -15.37
N LYS A 618 -16.29 12.87 -16.39
CA LYS A 618 -16.73 12.77 -17.80
C LYS A 618 -17.45 11.44 -18.13
N ASN A 619 -17.20 10.39 -17.35
CA ASN A 619 -17.70 9.04 -17.58
C ASN A 619 -18.81 8.62 -16.58
N VAL A 620 -19.19 9.47 -15.64
CA VAL A 620 -20.10 9.11 -14.54
C VAL A 620 -21.46 8.59 -15.03
N ASP A 621 -22.04 9.17 -16.08
CA ASP A 621 -23.33 8.73 -16.62
C ASP A 621 -23.27 7.31 -17.20
N ALA A 622 -22.20 7.00 -17.93
CA ALA A 622 -21.99 5.67 -18.48
C ALA A 622 -21.69 4.66 -17.36
N THR A 623 -20.90 5.06 -16.35
CA THR A 623 -20.60 4.23 -15.18
C THR A 623 -21.86 3.89 -14.38
N LEU A 624 -22.73 4.87 -14.12
CA LEU A 624 -23.99 4.63 -13.39
C LEU A 624 -24.91 3.66 -14.09
N LYS A 625 -24.94 3.59 -15.42
CA LYS A 625 -25.68 2.56 -16.17
C LYS A 625 -25.15 1.16 -15.91
N LEU A 626 -23.82 1.00 -15.83
CA LEU A 626 -23.21 -0.28 -15.49
C LEU A 626 -23.41 -0.64 -14.02
N VAL A 627 -23.47 0.35 -13.13
CA VAL A 627 -23.86 0.15 -11.71
C VAL A 627 -25.29 -0.37 -11.65
N GLU A 628 -26.25 0.25 -12.37
CA GLU A 628 -27.64 -0.22 -12.42
C GLU A 628 -27.74 -1.68 -12.87
N GLU A 629 -26.98 -2.08 -13.91
CA GLU A 629 -26.92 -3.47 -14.38
C GLU A 629 -26.43 -4.43 -13.29
N LYS A 630 -25.31 -4.11 -12.63
CA LYS A 630 -24.74 -4.95 -11.57
C LYS A 630 -25.67 -5.09 -10.36
N LEU A 631 -26.31 -3.98 -9.96
CA LEU A 631 -27.12 -3.95 -8.75
C LEU A 631 -28.48 -4.64 -8.95
N PHE A 632 -29.13 -4.48 -10.11
CA PHE A 632 -30.54 -4.87 -10.29
C PHE A 632 -30.76 -5.97 -11.31
N LYS A 633 -29.73 -6.35 -12.07
CA LYS A 633 -29.86 -7.38 -13.10
C LYS A 633 -28.73 -8.42 -13.05
N PRO A 634 -28.25 -8.83 -11.85
CA PRO A 634 -27.25 -9.92 -11.80
C PRO A 634 -27.86 -11.19 -12.41
N ALA A 635 -27.07 -11.93 -13.18
CA ALA A 635 -27.55 -13.13 -13.86
C ALA A 635 -27.65 -14.33 -12.92
N PHE A 636 -26.78 -14.43 -11.93
CA PHE A 636 -26.66 -15.59 -11.05
C PHE A 636 -26.69 -16.91 -11.81
N ASN A 637 -25.83 -17.06 -12.81
CA ASN A 637 -25.75 -18.28 -13.61
C ASN A 637 -24.94 -19.38 -12.90
N ALA A 638 -25.15 -20.64 -13.34
CA ALA A 638 -24.55 -21.79 -12.69
C ALA A 638 -23.03 -21.84 -12.87
N ASP A 639 -22.53 -21.45 -14.04
CA ASP A 639 -21.08 -21.52 -14.35
C ASP A 639 -20.28 -20.53 -13.51
N ASP A 640 -20.76 -19.28 -13.36
CA ASP A 640 -20.14 -18.28 -12.50
C ASP A 640 -20.19 -18.71 -11.02
N PHE A 641 -21.32 -19.30 -10.58
CA PHE A 641 -21.48 -19.81 -9.22
C PHE A 641 -20.48 -20.93 -8.92
N GLU A 642 -20.37 -21.95 -9.76
CA GLU A 642 -19.49 -23.09 -9.55
C GLU A 642 -18.01 -22.66 -9.59
N ARG A 643 -17.65 -21.75 -10.50
CA ARG A 643 -16.29 -21.18 -10.57
C ARG A 643 -15.97 -20.41 -9.29
N ASN A 644 -16.85 -19.51 -8.85
CA ASN A 644 -16.67 -18.67 -7.67
C ASN A 644 -16.58 -19.54 -6.40
N LYS A 645 -17.46 -20.52 -6.25
CA LYS A 645 -17.47 -21.46 -5.12
C LYS A 645 -16.15 -22.22 -5.00
N LYS A 646 -15.64 -22.78 -6.10
CA LYS A 646 -14.36 -23.48 -6.13
C LYS A 646 -13.19 -22.55 -5.76
N GLN A 647 -13.20 -21.33 -6.27
CA GLN A 647 -12.17 -20.36 -5.96
C GLN A 647 -12.17 -19.96 -4.48
N ILE A 648 -13.33 -19.76 -3.89
CA ILE A 648 -13.47 -19.48 -2.45
C ILE A 648 -12.92 -20.65 -1.62
N ILE A 649 -13.25 -21.89 -1.95
CA ILE A 649 -12.74 -23.09 -1.27
C ILE A 649 -11.21 -23.13 -1.32
N GLN A 650 -10.60 -22.91 -2.51
CA GLN A 650 -9.15 -22.89 -2.65
C GLN A 650 -8.50 -21.75 -1.85
N ASN A 651 -9.11 -20.57 -1.86
CA ASN A 651 -8.63 -19.44 -1.09
C ASN A 651 -8.66 -19.72 0.43
N ILE A 652 -9.72 -20.36 0.93
CA ILE A 652 -9.81 -20.77 2.35
C ILE A 652 -8.71 -21.78 2.67
N GLN A 653 -8.53 -22.82 1.85
CA GLN A 653 -7.50 -23.85 2.04
C GLN A 653 -6.09 -23.25 2.04
N HIS A 654 -5.82 -22.28 1.15
CA HIS A 654 -4.58 -21.53 1.12
C HIS A 654 -4.40 -20.71 2.40
N SER A 655 -5.42 -19.94 2.81
CA SER A 655 -5.37 -19.08 3.99
C SER A 655 -5.18 -19.87 5.29
N MET A 656 -5.67 -21.11 5.37
CA MET A 656 -5.43 -22.00 6.52
C MET A 656 -3.95 -22.36 6.74
N LYS A 657 -3.06 -22.09 5.77
CA LYS A 657 -1.61 -22.21 5.92
C LYS A 657 -0.96 -20.98 6.53
N ASP A 658 -1.66 -19.85 6.62
CA ASP A 658 -1.17 -18.61 7.20
C ASP A 658 -1.41 -18.54 8.71
N ALA A 659 -0.36 -18.25 9.50
CA ALA A 659 -0.45 -18.20 10.95
C ALA A 659 -1.36 -17.06 11.46
N GLY A 660 -1.34 -15.92 10.76
CA GLY A 660 -2.18 -14.75 11.09
C GLY A 660 -3.67 -15.01 10.85
N TYR A 661 -3.99 -15.75 9.76
CA TYR A 661 -5.36 -16.20 9.48
C TYR A 661 -5.86 -17.16 10.56
N LEU A 662 -5.05 -18.16 10.92
CA LEU A 662 -5.38 -19.09 12.01
C LEU A 662 -5.58 -18.34 13.33
N ALA A 663 -4.66 -17.43 13.67
CA ALA A 663 -4.79 -16.61 14.88
C ALA A 663 -6.06 -15.77 14.89
N SER A 664 -6.42 -15.14 13.78
CA SER A 664 -7.60 -14.29 13.69
C SER A 664 -8.90 -15.08 13.86
N ASN A 665 -9.04 -16.23 13.19
CA ASN A 665 -10.24 -17.06 13.28
C ASN A 665 -10.36 -17.75 14.64
N THR A 666 -9.25 -18.29 15.16
CA THR A 666 -9.23 -18.89 16.50
C THR A 666 -9.58 -17.87 17.57
N TYR A 667 -9.01 -16.67 17.48
CA TYR A 667 -9.29 -15.60 18.43
C TYR A 667 -10.77 -15.16 18.39
N SER A 668 -11.34 -15.03 17.19
CA SER A 668 -12.78 -14.76 17.04
C SER A 668 -13.64 -15.87 17.65
N LYS A 669 -13.25 -17.14 17.47
CA LYS A 669 -13.94 -18.28 18.07
C LYS A 669 -13.87 -18.26 19.61
N LEU A 670 -12.73 -17.91 20.17
CA LEU A 670 -12.55 -17.75 21.61
C LEU A 670 -13.38 -16.57 22.17
N LEU A 671 -13.47 -15.46 21.42
CA LEU A 671 -14.23 -14.27 21.84
C LEU A 671 -15.75 -14.41 21.74
N TYR A 672 -16.25 -15.18 20.75
CA TYR A 672 -17.68 -15.24 20.44
C TYR A 672 -18.29 -16.64 20.58
N GLY A 673 -17.51 -17.69 20.83
CA GLY A 673 -17.99 -19.04 20.98
C GLY A 673 -18.69 -19.58 19.74
N ASP A 674 -19.92 -20.05 19.90
CA ASP A 674 -20.73 -20.59 18.78
C ASP A 674 -21.58 -19.52 18.06
N ASN A 675 -21.41 -18.26 18.44
CA ASN A 675 -22.10 -17.15 17.79
C ASN A 675 -21.63 -16.99 16.34
N ILE A 676 -22.54 -16.54 15.46
CA ILE A 676 -22.21 -16.26 14.05
C ILE A 676 -21.06 -15.23 13.92
N ALA A 677 -20.92 -14.31 14.85
CA ALA A 677 -19.84 -13.32 14.90
C ALA A 677 -18.44 -13.94 15.04
N ALA A 678 -18.34 -15.20 15.49
CA ALA A 678 -17.11 -15.97 15.56
C ALA A 678 -16.62 -16.44 14.19
N LEU A 679 -17.50 -16.52 13.22
CA LEU A 679 -17.24 -17.14 11.93
C LEU A 679 -16.69 -16.11 10.93
N PRO A 680 -15.78 -16.53 10.03
CA PRO A 680 -15.25 -15.63 9.00
C PRO A 680 -16.35 -15.29 7.98
N SER A 681 -16.44 -14.01 7.60
CA SER A 681 -17.42 -13.55 6.59
C SER A 681 -17.22 -14.21 5.20
N THR A 682 -16.01 -14.72 4.94
CA THR A 682 -15.69 -15.49 3.72
C THR A 682 -16.18 -16.93 3.75
N GLY A 683 -16.68 -17.40 4.89
CA GLY A 683 -17.14 -18.76 5.09
C GLY A 683 -16.06 -19.73 5.59
N THR A 684 -16.51 -20.95 5.86
CA THR A 684 -15.67 -22.11 6.16
C THR A 684 -15.79 -23.13 5.02
N LEU A 685 -14.88 -24.10 4.92
CA LEU A 685 -14.97 -25.15 3.90
C LEU A 685 -16.36 -25.80 3.88
N ASN A 686 -16.84 -26.26 5.03
CA ASN A 686 -18.13 -26.93 5.16
C ASN A 686 -19.31 -26.02 4.79
N SER A 687 -19.27 -24.75 5.22
CA SER A 687 -20.38 -23.83 4.94
C SER A 687 -20.46 -23.45 3.45
N ILE A 688 -19.29 -23.20 2.82
CA ILE A 688 -19.22 -22.89 1.37
C ILE A 688 -19.69 -24.08 0.54
N GLU A 689 -19.30 -25.32 0.90
CA GLU A 689 -19.79 -26.52 0.24
C GLU A 689 -21.32 -26.67 0.33
N ALA A 690 -21.91 -26.27 1.46
CA ALA A 690 -23.37 -26.35 1.69
C ALA A 690 -24.19 -25.28 0.96
N ILE A 691 -23.56 -24.19 0.50
CA ILE A 691 -24.27 -23.10 -0.22
C ILE A 691 -24.65 -23.57 -1.64
N THR A 692 -25.89 -23.28 -2.03
CA THR A 692 -26.44 -23.51 -3.36
C THR A 692 -26.70 -22.19 -4.10
N LEU A 693 -26.84 -22.24 -5.42
CA LEU A 693 -27.21 -21.07 -6.22
C LEU A 693 -28.58 -20.49 -5.83
N ASP A 694 -29.51 -21.36 -5.41
CA ASP A 694 -30.84 -20.92 -4.94
C ASP A 694 -30.72 -20.17 -3.61
N ASP A 695 -29.79 -20.54 -2.73
CA ASP A 695 -29.51 -19.77 -1.50
C ASP A 695 -29.02 -18.36 -1.84
N VAL A 696 -28.12 -18.23 -2.82
CA VAL A 696 -27.63 -16.93 -3.28
C VAL A 696 -28.77 -16.04 -3.79
N LYS A 697 -29.62 -16.60 -4.66
CA LYS A 697 -30.79 -15.89 -5.19
C LYS A 697 -31.78 -15.51 -4.07
N ALA A 698 -32.03 -16.40 -3.13
CA ALA A 698 -32.87 -16.14 -1.97
C ALA A 698 -32.30 -15.04 -1.08
N PHE A 699 -30.99 -15.08 -0.78
CA PHE A 699 -30.32 -14.08 0.02
C PHE A 699 -30.37 -12.69 -0.63
N TYR A 700 -30.05 -12.58 -1.92
CA TYR A 700 -30.15 -11.34 -2.68
C TYR A 700 -31.60 -10.79 -2.64
N ASN A 701 -32.59 -11.63 -2.92
CA ASN A 701 -34.00 -11.24 -2.93
C ASN A 701 -34.52 -10.81 -1.55
N ALA A 702 -34.01 -11.37 -0.48
CA ALA A 702 -34.40 -11.03 0.89
C ALA A 702 -33.73 -9.76 1.41
N ASN A 703 -32.43 -9.58 1.14
CA ASN A 703 -31.59 -8.59 1.83
C ASN A 703 -31.21 -7.39 0.95
N PHE A 704 -31.05 -7.54 -0.37
CA PHE A 704 -30.67 -6.42 -1.23
C PHE A 704 -31.88 -5.50 -1.50
N LYS A 705 -32.24 -4.70 -0.49
CA LYS A 705 -33.43 -3.82 -0.46
C LYS A 705 -33.06 -2.40 -0.08
N PRO A 706 -33.82 -1.37 -0.54
CA PRO A 706 -33.54 0.03 -0.25
C PRO A 706 -33.75 0.42 1.22
N GLN A 707 -34.50 -0.38 1.98
CA GLN A 707 -34.79 -0.08 3.39
C GLN A 707 -33.50 -0.09 4.23
N GLY A 708 -33.19 1.03 4.88
CA GLY A 708 -31.97 1.19 5.68
C GLY A 708 -30.70 1.41 4.87
N ALA A 709 -30.79 1.40 3.53
CA ALA A 709 -29.66 1.71 2.68
C ALA A 709 -29.19 3.16 2.86
N GLN A 710 -27.89 3.38 2.72
CA GLN A 710 -27.25 4.67 2.83
C GLN A 710 -26.38 4.91 1.60
N ILE A 711 -26.36 6.13 1.10
CA ILE A 711 -25.56 6.52 -0.06
C ILE A 711 -24.70 7.72 0.32
N ILE A 712 -23.42 7.62 0.02
CA ILE A 712 -22.44 8.68 0.24
C ILE A 712 -21.85 9.07 -1.11
N ILE A 713 -21.74 10.36 -1.38
CA ILE A 713 -21.25 10.89 -2.66
C ILE A 713 -20.17 11.94 -2.42
N VAL A 714 -19.01 11.77 -3.05
CA VAL A 714 -17.96 12.77 -3.15
C VAL A 714 -17.67 12.99 -4.62
N SER A 715 -17.89 14.20 -5.13
CA SER A 715 -17.77 14.50 -6.57
C SER A 715 -17.30 15.94 -6.78
N ASP A 716 -16.61 16.20 -7.89
CA ASP A 716 -16.33 17.55 -8.34
C ASP A 716 -17.61 18.26 -8.90
N LEU A 717 -18.65 17.48 -9.25
CA LEU A 717 -19.94 18.01 -9.66
C LEU A 717 -20.69 18.64 -8.49
N LYS A 718 -21.46 19.67 -8.78
CA LYS A 718 -22.41 20.24 -7.81
C LYS A 718 -23.51 19.24 -7.47
N GLU A 719 -24.09 19.37 -6.26
CA GLU A 719 -25.26 18.59 -5.83
C GLU A 719 -26.36 18.55 -6.91
N SER A 720 -26.74 19.71 -7.43
CA SER A 720 -27.80 19.84 -8.47
C SER A 720 -27.54 19.04 -9.75
N THR A 721 -26.31 18.57 -9.96
CA THR A 721 -25.92 17.79 -11.14
C THR A 721 -25.79 16.30 -10.82
N ILE A 722 -25.13 15.93 -9.71
CA ILE A 722 -24.86 14.51 -9.40
C ILE A 722 -26.06 13.83 -8.72
N GLU A 723 -26.74 14.52 -7.84
CA GLU A 723 -27.85 13.96 -7.07
C GLU A 723 -28.97 13.40 -7.96
N PRO A 724 -29.49 14.14 -9.00
CA PRO A 724 -30.53 13.59 -9.88
C PRO A 724 -30.07 12.34 -10.65
N LYS A 725 -28.78 12.25 -11.03
CA LYS A 725 -28.22 11.08 -11.73
C LYS A 725 -28.25 9.83 -10.85
N VAL A 726 -27.81 9.96 -9.59
CA VAL A 726 -27.83 8.86 -8.63
C VAL A 726 -29.26 8.46 -8.28
N LYS A 727 -30.15 9.41 -8.06
CA LYS A 727 -31.56 9.12 -7.82
C LYS A 727 -32.21 8.37 -8.98
N ALA A 728 -31.93 8.77 -10.22
CA ALA A 728 -32.47 8.10 -11.40
C ALA A 728 -32.00 6.64 -11.50
N THR A 729 -30.73 6.37 -11.20
CA THR A 729 -30.16 5.00 -11.16
C THR A 729 -30.86 4.10 -10.15
N LEU A 730 -31.35 4.66 -9.06
CA LEU A 730 -31.97 3.90 -7.94
C LEU A 730 -33.50 3.97 -7.90
N ALA A 731 -34.13 4.65 -8.86
CA ALA A 731 -35.56 4.92 -8.84
C ALA A 731 -36.42 3.65 -8.80
N ASN A 732 -35.99 2.57 -9.45
CA ASN A 732 -36.72 1.31 -9.53
C ASN A 732 -36.38 0.34 -8.37
N TRP A 733 -35.53 0.71 -7.41
CA TRP A 733 -35.16 -0.14 -6.30
C TRP A 733 -36.26 -0.16 -5.24
N GLN A 734 -36.88 -1.35 -5.02
CA GLN A 734 -38.04 -1.49 -4.17
C GLN A 734 -37.93 -2.67 -3.20
N GLY A 735 -38.80 -2.67 -2.19
CA GLY A 735 -38.94 -3.74 -1.21
C GLY A 735 -38.45 -3.38 0.17
N LYS A 736 -38.61 -4.30 1.08
CA LYS A 736 -38.23 -4.18 2.49
C LYS A 736 -37.44 -5.43 2.89
N SER A 737 -36.38 -5.25 3.63
CA SER A 737 -35.62 -6.31 4.31
C SER A 737 -36.18 -6.52 5.73
N SER A 738 -35.99 -7.70 6.28
CA SER A 738 -36.27 -7.93 7.70
C SER A 738 -35.04 -7.58 8.52
N PRO A 739 -35.19 -6.76 9.58
CA PRO A 739 -34.06 -6.49 10.46
C PRO A 739 -33.65 -7.79 11.17
N VAL A 740 -32.33 -7.99 11.28
CA VAL A 740 -31.75 -9.12 12.01
C VAL A 740 -31.09 -8.59 13.28
N THR A 741 -31.37 -9.27 14.41
CA THR A 741 -30.73 -9.02 15.69
C THR A 741 -29.86 -10.21 16.05
N VAL A 742 -28.59 -9.97 16.30
CA VAL A 742 -27.66 -10.98 16.80
C VAL A 742 -27.58 -10.87 18.31
N ASP A 743 -27.76 -11.98 18.99
CA ASP A 743 -27.51 -12.06 20.44
C ASP A 743 -26.02 -12.31 20.67
N PHE A 744 -25.35 -11.33 21.29
CA PHE A 744 -23.93 -11.39 21.63
C PHE A 744 -23.70 -11.90 23.06
N SER A 745 -24.41 -12.94 23.49
CA SER A 745 -24.13 -13.59 24.79
C SER A 745 -22.66 -13.97 24.91
N GLU A 746 -22.13 -13.87 26.14
CA GLU A 746 -20.72 -14.18 26.37
C GLU A 746 -20.44 -15.67 26.28
N PRO A 747 -19.38 -16.10 25.58
CA PRO A 747 -18.97 -17.48 25.55
C PRO A 747 -18.40 -17.88 26.92
N LYS A 748 -18.55 -19.16 27.27
CA LYS A 748 -17.89 -19.75 28.45
C LYS A 748 -16.44 -20.10 28.12
N VAL A 749 -15.58 -19.12 28.00
CA VAL A 749 -14.14 -19.30 27.74
C VAL A 749 -13.36 -18.95 29.02
N GLU A 750 -12.42 -19.80 29.38
CA GLU A 750 -11.55 -19.58 30.54
C GLU A 750 -10.55 -18.45 30.21
N THR A 751 -10.52 -17.43 31.08
CA THR A 751 -9.58 -16.32 30.96
C THR A 751 -8.29 -16.57 31.72
N ASN A 752 -7.24 -15.76 31.51
CA ASN A 752 -5.91 -15.98 32.10
C ASN A 752 -5.32 -17.36 31.76
N VAL A 753 -5.60 -17.85 30.56
CA VAL A 753 -5.18 -19.14 30.00
C VAL A 753 -4.53 -18.88 28.65
N ILE A 754 -3.46 -19.60 28.35
CA ILE A 754 -2.81 -19.61 27.02
C ILE A 754 -3.45 -20.70 26.18
N TYR A 755 -4.13 -20.33 25.12
CA TYR A 755 -4.63 -21.22 24.08
C TYR A 755 -3.54 -21.35 23.01
N LEU A 756 -3.03 -22.58 22.84
CA LEU A 756 -1.92 -22.89 21.91
C LEU A 756 -2.49 -23.62 20.69
N VAL A 757 -2.31 -23.02 19.53
CA VAL A 757 -2.63 -23.63 18.22
C VAL A 757 -1.33 -24.10 17.59
N ASP A 758 -1.27 -25.40 17.29
CA ASP A 758 -0.09 -25.99 16.68
C ASP A 758 0.05 -25.59 15.19
N LYS A 759 1.21 -25.04 14.88
CA LYS A 759 1.68 -24.80 13.51
C LYS A 759 3.12 -25.30 13.40
N PRO A 760 3.32 -26.58 13.02
CA PRO A 760 4.64 -27.20 13.01
C PRO A 760 5.67 -26.41 12.22
N ASP A 761 6.90 -26.38 12.72
CA ASP A 761 8.07 -25.73 12.12
C ASP A 761 7.86 -24.24 11.80
N ALA A 762 6.94 -23.55 12.49
CA ALA A 762 6.76 -22.12 12.32
C ALA A 762 7.92 -21.37 12.98
N PRO A 763 8.69 -20.57 12.24
CA PRO A 763 9.83 -19.82 12.80
C PRO A 763 9.40 -18.60 13.58
N GLN A 764 8.13 -18.20 13.47
CA GLN A 764 7.50 -17.12 14.23
C GLN A 764 6.19 -17.59 14.86
N SER A 765 5.80 -16.92 15.95
CA SER A 765 4.53 -17.14 16.64
C SER A 765 3.64 -15.91 16.50
N GLU A 766 2.35 -16.12 16.27
CA GLU A 766 1.33 -15.09 16.37
C GLU A 766 0.78 -15.05 17.79
N ILE A 767 0.82 -13.87 18.43
CA ILE A 767 0.29 -13.61 19.76
C ILE A 767 -0.92 -12.70 19.67
N ARG A 768 -2.01 -13.06 20.36
CA ARG A 768 -3.18 -12.20 20.59
C ARG A 768 -3.55 -12.24 22.07
N ILE A 769 -3.64 -11.07 22.72
CA ILE A 769 -4.00 -10.92 24.12
C ILE A 769 -5.15 -9.92 24.20
N GLY A 770 -6.27 -10.32 24.80
CA GLY A 770 -7.39 -9.37 24.93
C GLY A 770 -8.70 -10.04 25.29
N LYS A 771 -9.78 -9.29 25.12
CA LYS A 771 -11.13 -9.66 25.55
C LYS A 771 -12.19 -8.95 24.74
N ARG A 772 -13.46 -9.41 24.84
CA ARG A 772 -14.61 -8.57 24.46
C ARG A 772 -14.70 -7.39 25.42
N ASP A 773 -15.15 -6.25 24.90
CA ASP A 773 -15.32 -5.03 25.67
C ASP A 773 -16.47 -4.21 25.07
N MET A 774 -16.46 -2.89 25.22
CA MET A 774 -17.53 -1.98 24.81
C MET A 774 -17.75 -1.92 23.29
N VAL A 775 -18.97 -1.59 22.89
CA VAL A 775 -19.33 -1.24 21.51
C VAL A 775 -18.75 0.13 21.15
N GLU A 776 -18.63 0.38 19.84
CA GLU A 776 -18.15 1.67 19.35
C GLU A 776 -19.15 2.78 19.66
N ASP A 777 -18.63 3.84 20.23
CA ASP A 777 -19.27 5.15 20.31
C ASP A 777 -18.29 6.23 19.81
N ILE A 778 -18.81 7.40 19.45
CA ILE A 778 -18.01 8.42 18.76
C ILE A 778 -17.39 9.45 19.72
N THR A 779 -18.02 9.70 20.87
CA THR A 779 -17.57 10.71 21.85
C THR A 779 -17.63 10.20 23.30
N GLY A 780 -18.00 8.95 23.49
CA GLY A 780 -18.17 8.33 24.82
C GLY A 780 -16.94 7.57 25.31
N GLU A 781 -17.21 6.46 26.01
CA GLU A 781 -16.17 5.67 26.68
C GLU A 781 -15.23 4.97 25.68
N PHE A 782 -15.75 4.43 24.58
CA PHE A 782 -14.93 3.80 23.56
C PHE A 782 -13.94 4.78 22.94
N PHE A 783 -14.38 5.99 22.61
CA PHE A 783 -13.49 7.03 22.11
C PHE A 783 -12.39 7.39 23.13
N LYS A 784 -12.75 7.58 24.40
CA LYS A 784 -11.80 7.87 25.49
C LYS A 784 -10.83 6.70 25.75
N ALA A 785 -11.31 5.45 25.64
CA ALA A 785 -10.45 4.27 25.73
C ALA A 785 -9.42 4.19 24.60
N ASN A 786 -9.76 4.62 23.38
CA ASN A 786 -8.80 4.75 22.30
C ASN A 786 -7.76 5.85 22.56
N LEU A 787 -8.15 6.96 23.21
CA LEU A 787 -7.19 7.98 23.67
C LEU A 787 -6.21 7.40 24.71
N MET A 788 -6.72 6.64 25.69
CA MET A 788 -5.90 5.93 26.68
C MET A 788 -4.95 4.94 25.98
N ASN A 789 -5.45 4.17 25.03
CA ASN A 789 -4.65 3.17 24.32
C ASN A 789 -3.53 3.78 23.45
N PHE A 790 -3.60 5.05 23.12
CA PHE A 790 -2.61 5.72 22.27
C PHE A 790 -1.18 5.52 22.80
N ALA A 791 -0.95 5.81 24.09
CA ALA A 791 0.36 5.63 24.73
C ALA A 791 0.73 4.16 24.96
N PHE A 792 -0.25 3.29 25.17
CA PHE A 792 0.00 1.88 25.44
C PHE A 792 0.44 1.09 24.21
N GLY A 793 -0.33 1.14 23.12
CA GLY A 793 -0.07 0.35 21.90
C GLY A 793 -0.71 0.92 20.63
N GLY A 794 -1.18 2.17 20.68
CA GLY A 794 -1.93 2.81 19.60
C GLY A 794 -1.07 3.61 18.61
N THR A 795 0.22 3.75 18.85
CA THR A 795 1.16 4.48 18.00
C THR A 795 2.50 3.76 17.92
N PHE A 796 3.37 4.18 17.00
CA PHE A 796 4.71 3.61 16.87
C PHE A 796 5.53 3.78 18.17
N ASN A 797 5.51 4.97 18.77
CA ASN A 797 6.20 5.26 20.02
C ASN A 797 5.40 4.84 21.27
N SER A 798 4.55 3.82 21.15
CA SER A 798 3.82 3.26 22.29
C SER A 798 4.69 2.28 23.10
N ARG A 799 4.34 2.12 24.39
CA ARG A 799 5.11 1.30 25.32
C ARG A 799 5.41 -0.12 24.80
N ILE A 800 4.38 -0.83 24.33
CA ILE A 800 4.58 -2.22 23.86
C ILE A 800 5.42 -2.30 22.59
N ASN A 801 5.38 -1.32 21.70
CA ASN A 801 6.20 -1.31 20.51
C ASN A 801 7.66 -0.95 20.82
N LEU A 802 7.89 0.06 21.64
CA LEU A 802 9.23 0.42 22.10
C LEU A 802 9.90 -0.74 22.84
N ASN A 803 9.17 -1.41 23.73
CA ASN A 803 9.70 -2.57 24.47
C ASN A 803 10.03 -3.74 23.53
N LEU A 804 9.02 -4.27 22.81
CA LEU A 804 9.16 -5.52 22.07
C LEU A 804 9.96 -5.38 20.76
N ARG A 805 9.86 -4.25 20.09
CA ARG A 805 10.55 -4.01 18.82
C ARG A 805 11.92 -3.39 19.04
N GLU A 806 11.95 -2.19 19.64
CA GLU A 806 13.16 -1.36 19.67
C GLU A 806 14.14 -1.81 20.76
N ASP A 807 13.66 -2.11 21.98
CA ASP A 807 14.52 -2.55 23.07
C ASP A 807 14.92 -4.04 22.97
N LYS A 808 13.98 -4.93 22.64
CA LYS A 808 14.20 -6.39 22.65
C LYS A 808 14.44 -7.00 21.28
N GLY A 809 14.03 -6.35 20.18
CA GLY A 809 14.16 -6.91 18.83
C GLY A 809 13.38 -8.22 18.62
N TYR A 810 12.30 -8.47 19.39
CA TYR A 810 11.53 -9.72 19.32
C TYR A 810 10.57 -9.74 18.12
N THR A 811 10.17 -8.58 17.63
CA THR A 811 9.16 -8.42 16.60
C THR A 811 9.48 -7.28 15.65
N TYR A 812 8.89 -7.29 14.45
CA TYR A 812 8.85 -6.13 13.56
C TYR A 812 7.87 -5.04 14.05
N GLY A 813 6.90 -5.40 14.92
CA GLY A 813 5.98 -4.44 15.54
C GLY A 813 4.96 -5.08 16.47
N ALA A 814 4.69 -4.39 17.57
CA ALA A 814 3.66 -4.73 18.54
C ALA A 814 2.65 -3.59 18.66
N ARG A 815 1.37 -3.93 18.73
CA ARG A 815 0.29 -2.94 18.79
C ARG A 815 -0.89 -3.39 19.63
N SER A 816 -1.69 -2.44 20.10
CA SER A 816 -2.98 -2.72 20.68
C SER A 816 -4.05 -1.77 20.13
N ARG A 817 -5.31 -2.18 20.24
CA ARG A 817 -6.45 -1.36 19.83
C ARG A 817 -7.71 -1.77 20.56
N PHE A 818 -8.59 -0.80 20.80
CA PHE A 818 -10.01 -1.06 20.94
C PHE A 818 -10.63 -1.09 19.56
N TRP A 819 -11.42 -2.11 19.30
CA TRP A 819 -12.16 -2.29 18.04
C TRP A 819 -13.62 -2.54 18.35
N GLY A 820 -14.49 -2.10 17.47
CA GLY A 820 -15.92 -2.26 17.65
C GLY A 820 -16.74 -1.80 16.46
N ASP A 821 -18.01 -2.09 16.55
CA ASP A 821 -19.10 -1.53 15.77
C ASP A 821 -20.25 -1.19 16.74
N LYS A 822 -21.41 -0.83 16.22
CA LYS A 822 -22.60 -0.52 17.05
C LYS A 822 -23.13 -1.71 17.85
N THR A 823 -22.65 -2.91 17.60
CA THR A 823 -23.21 -4.17 18.13
C THR A 823 -22.23 -4.93 19.01
N SER A 824 -20.96 -4.86 18.74
CA SER A 824 -19.94 -5.59 19.49
C SER A 824 -18.59 -4.86 19.44
N GLY A 825 -17.74 -5.16 20.41
CA GLY A 825 -16.38 -4.62 20.44
C GLY A 825 -15.49 -5.37 21.40
N GLY A 826 -14.22 -4.97 21.44
CA GLY A 826 -13.20 -5.61 22.25
C GLY A 826 -11.89 -4.85 22.28
N PHE A 827 -10.97 -5.36 23.09
CA PHE A 827 -9.58 -4.94 23.15
C PHE A 827 -8.68 -6.08 22.68
N THR A 828 -7.63 -5.75 21.92
CA THR A 828 -6.61 -6.73 21.49
C THR A 828 -5.24 -6.08 21.45
N ALA A 829 -4.26 -6.70 22.13
CA ALA A 829 -2.83 -6.50 21.93
C ALA A 829 -2.27 -7.65 21.10
N SER A 830 -1.35 -7.38 20.17
CA SER A 830 -0.89 -8.38 19.21
C SER A 830 0.53 -8.11 18.70
N ALA A 831 1.25 -9.20 18.40
CA ALA A 831 2.50 -9.18 17.66
C ALA A 831 2.74 -10.52 16.97
N ALA A 832 3.49 -10.50 15.86
CA ALA A 832 4.18 -11.68 15.33
C ALA A 832 5.64 -11.62 15.84
N VAL A 833 6.07 -12.63 16.57
CA VAL A 833 7.38 -12.64 17.24
C VAL A 833 8.22 -13.84 16.79
N ARG A 834 9.54 -13.77 16.92
CA ARG A 834 10.38 -14.96 16.74
C ARG A 834 9.93 -16.09 17.68
N ALA A 835 9.96 -17.32 17.19
CA ALA A 835 9.50 -18.49 17.98
C ALA A 835 10.24 -18.61 19.31
N ASP A 836 11.56 -18.40 19.33
CA ASP A 836 12.40 -18.45 20.54
C ASP A 836 12.09 -17.34 21.56
N SER A 837 11.43 -16.27 21.14
CA SER A 837 11.11 -15.10 21.95
C SER A 837 9.63 -15.09 22.41
N THR A 838 8.84 -16.13 22.09
CA THR A 838 7.39 -16.17 22.33
C THR A 838 7.02 -16.03 23.80
N ALA A 839 7.62 -16.84 24.68
CA ALA A 839 7.33 -16.80 26.12
C ALA A 839 7.81 -15.47 26.76
N ALA A 840 8.97 -14.96 26.35
CA ALA A 840 9.47 -13.67 26.77
C ALA A 840 8.53 -12.53 26.33
N SER A 841 8.03 -12.57 25.11
CA SER A 841 7.09 -11.57 24.60
C SER A 841 5.76 -11.55 25.35
N ILE A 842 5.21 -12.71 25.72
CA ILE A 842 4.01 -12.78 26.59
C ILE A 842 4.29 -12.16 27.96
N THR A 843 5.47 -12.41 28.51
CA THR A 843 5.89 -11.79 29.79
C THR A 843 5.92 -10.26 29.66
N GLU A 844 6.55 -9.74 28.62
CA GLU A 844 6.64 -8.30 28.39
C GLU A 844 5.25 -7.66 28.18
N PHE A 845 4.39 -8.27 27.33
CA PHE A 845 3.00 -7.80 27.17
C PHE A 845 2.25 -7.76 28.50
N THR A 846 2.39 -8.82 29.32
CA THR A 846 1.70 -8.91 30.59
C THR A 846 2.23 -7.87 31.58
N ASN A 847 3.54 -7.66 31.63
CA ASN A 847 4.19 -6.65 32.45
C ASN A 847 3.74 -5.24 32.08
N GLU A 848 3.74 -4.91 30.78
CA GLU A 848 3.32 -3.60 30.29
C GLU A 848 1.83 -3.35 30.56
N LEU A 849 0.95 -4.34 30.32
CA LEU A 849 -0.48 -4.24 30.64
C LEU A 849 -0.70 -3.98 32.15
N ASN A 850 -0.05 -4.76 33.01
CA ASN A 850 -0.19 -4.59 34.44
C ASN A 850 0.40 -3.27 34.93
N ASN A 851 1.57 -2.88 34.43
CA ASN A 851 2.22 -1.62 34.80
C ASN A 851 1.35 -0.42 34.38
N TYR A 852 0.81 -0.44 33.15
CA TYR A 852 -0.04 0.65 32.67
C TYR A 852 -1.37 0.71 33.42
N ALA A 853 -1.98 -0.44 33.72
CA ALA A 853 -3.20 -0.50 34.55
C ALA A 853 -3.01 -0.01 35.99
N GLN A 854 -1.82 -0.20 36.58
CA GLN A 854 -1.49 0.21 37.96
C GLN A 854 -1.02 1.65 38.04
N ASN A 855 -0.09 2.05 37.19
CA ASN A 855 0.63 3.31 37.26
C ASN A 855 0.07 4.37 36.31
N GLY A 856 -0.69 3.95 35.30
CA GLY A 856 -1.34 4.82 34.35
C GLY A 856 -0.38 5.50 33.37
N VAL A 857 -0.89 6.54 32.74
CA VAL A 857 -0.17 7.36 31.76
C VAL A 857 0.72 8.38 32.48
N THR A 858 1.89 8.69 31.93
CA THR A 858 2.73 9.81 32.40
C THR A 858 2.20 11.14 31.88
N ASP A 859 2.65 12.26 32.45
CA ASP A 859 2.28 13.59 31.94
C ASP A 859 2.83 13.84 30.54
N GLU A 860 4.01 13.32 30.24
CA GLU A 860 4.62 13.40 28.92
C GLU A 860 3.80 12.62 27.88
N GLU A 861 3.42 11.37 28.18
CA GLU A 861 2.59 10.55 27.29
C GLU A 861 1.20 11.17 27.06
N LEU A 862 0.59 11.76 28.10
CA LEU A 862 -0.68 12.45 27.96
C LEU A 862 -0.55 13.70 27.07
N MET A 863 0.53 14.46 27.23
CA MET A 863 0.80 15.63 26.40
C MET A 863 1.10 15.21 24.94
N PHE A 864 1.86 14.16 24.74
CA PHE A 864 2.13 13.56 23.43
C PHE A 864 0.83 13.17 22.73
N MET A 865 -0.04 12.42 23.38
CA MET A 865 -1.34 12.01 22.85
C MET A 865 -2.19 13.22 22.44
N ARG A 866 -2.31 14.23 23.32
CA ARG A 866 -3.11 15.44 23.03
C ARG A 866 -2.59 16.20 21.81
N LYS A 867 -1.27 16.42 21.73
CA LYS A 867 -0.64 17.08 20.59
C LYS A 867 -0.89 16.30 19.29
N ALA A 868 -0.56 15.01 19.29
CA ALA A 868 -0.66 14.16 18.10
C ALA A 868 -2.09 14.10 17.55
N ILE A 869 -3.11 13.97 18.41
CA ILE A 869 -4.49 13.81 17.97
C ILE A 869 -5.12 15.14 17.54
N ASN A 870 -4.86 16.24 18.26
CA ASN A 870 -5.42 17.56 17.91
C ASN A 870 -4.84 18.11 16.59
N GLN A 871 -3.59 17.79 16.26
CA GLN A 871 -2.96 18.22 15.00
C GLN A 871 -3.46 17.40 13.80
N LYS A 872 -3.96 16.20 14.02
CA LYS A 872 -4.32 15.23 12.97
C LYS A 872 -5.56 15.61 12.16
N ASP A 873 -6.32 16.63 12.60
CA ASP A 873 -7.55 17.05 11.91
C ASP A 873 -7.30 17.55 10.49
N ALA A 874 -6.16 18.20 10.24
CA ALA A 874 -5.79 18.68 8.90
C ALA A 874 -5.74 17.56 7.84
N LEU A 875 -5.36 16.33 8.24
CA LEU A 875 -5.24 15.18 7.32
C LEU A 875 -6.57 14.43 7.08
N LYS A 876 -7.64 14.77 7.83
CA LYS A 876 -8.87 13.95 7.82
C LYS A 876 -9.76 14.13 6.60
N TYR A 877 -9.61 15.23 5.85
CA TYR A 877 -10.58 15.60 4.82
C TYR A 877 -9.95 15.81 3.43
N GLU A 878 -8.68 15.52 3.27
CA GLU A 878 -7.95 15.76 2.04
C GLU A 878 -8.53 14.98 0.85
N THR A 879 -8.54 13.67 0.92
CA THR A 879 -8.88 12.82 -0.23
C THR A 879 -10.38 12.52 -0.33
N PRO A 880 -10.90 12.17 -1.54
CA PRO A 880 -12.28 11.71 -1.70
C PRO A 880 -12.62 10.51 -0.80
N ASN A 881 -11.70 9.57 -0.60
CA ASN A 881 -11.90 8.43 0.27
C ASN A 881 -11.97 8.82 1.75
N ALA A 882 -11.15 9.77 2.20
CA ALA A 882 -11.24 10.32 3.55
C ALA A 882 -12.58 11.02 3.79
N LYS A 883 -13.03 11.83 2.81
CA LYS A 883 -14.35 12.46 2.82
C LYS A 883 -15.48 11.41 2.84
N LEU A 884 -15.42 10.34 2.04
CA LEU A 884 -16.39 9.22 2.09
C LEU A 884 -16.46 8.57 3.48
N GLY A 885 -15.32 8.30 4.10
CA GLY A 885 -15.25 7.71 5.43
C GLY A 885 -15.89 8.62 6.49
N PHE A 886 -15.62 9.91 6.45
CA PHE A 886 -16.22 10.90 7.33
C PHE A 886 -17.75 10.97 7.18
N LEU A 887 -18.25 11.02 5.95
CA LEU A 887 -19.68 11.04 5.68
C LEU A 887 -20.36 9.72 6.09
N ALA A 888 -19.68 8.60 5.89
CA ALA A 888 -20.17 7.28 6.32
C ALA A 888 -20.37 7.23 7.84
N GLN A 889 -19.42 7.76 8.62
CA GLN A 889 -19.53 7.82 10.07
C GLN A 889 -20.71 8.70 10.52
N ILE A 890 -20.93 9.85 9.83
CA ILE A 890 -22.09 10.72 10.10
C ILE A 890 -23.40 9.97 9.89
N LEU A 891 -23.56 9.26 8.77
CA LEU A 891 -24.78 8.50 8.49
C LEU A 891 -24.97 7.31 9.42
N GLU A 892 -23.90 6.58 9.72
CA GLU A 892 -23.94 5.38 10.54
C GLU A 892 -24.36 5.69 11.99
N PHE A 893 -23.78 6.73 12.57
CA PHE A 893 -24.01 7.09 13.98
C PHE A 893 -25.04 8.22 14.15
N ASP A 894 -25.69 8.66 13.05
CA ASP A 894 -26.67 9.77 13.02
C ASP A 894 -26.13 11.07 13.64
N LEU A 895 -24.88 11.43 13.29
CA LEU A 895 -24.15 12.55 13.87
C LEU A 895 -24.47 13.88 13.19
N LYS A 896 -24.22 14.95 13.91
CA LYS A 896 -24.10 16.29 13.33
C LYS A 896 -22.61 16.59 13.11
N PRO A 897 -22.21 17.36 12.08
CA PRO A 897 -20.80 17.70 11.85
C PRO A 897 -20.07 18.32 13.08
N SER A 898 -20.83 18.92 14.01
CA SER A 898 -20.32 19.48 15.26
C SER A 898 -19.69 18.44 16.20
N PHE A 899 -19.87 17.12 15.97
CA PHE A 899 -19.24 16.08 16.78
C PHE A 899 -17.71 16.16 16.74
N VAL A 900 -17.13 16.68 15.63
CA VAL A 900 -15.69 16.88 15.50
C VAL A 900 -15.19 17.83 16.59
N LYS A 901 -15.91 18.96 16.81
CA LYS A 901 -15.58 19.92 17.87
C LYS A 901 -15.66 19.27 19.25
N GLU A 902 -16.71 18.49 19.50
CA GLU A 902 -16.88 17.75 20.77
C GLU A 902 -15.71 16.80 21.02
N ARG A 903 -15.28 16.04 20.00
CA ARG A 903 -14.10 15.16 20.09
C ARG A 903 -12.84 15.94 20.42
N ASN A 904 -12.60 17.07 19.77
CA ASN A 904 -11.40 17.89 19.99
C ASN A 904 -11.41 18.49 21.40
N GLU A 905 -12.59 18.86 21.93
CA GLU A 905 -12.75 19.28 23.32
C GLU A 905 -12.43 18.15 24.31
N ILE A 906 -12.88 16.92 24.03
CA ILE A 906 -12.55 15.74 24.85
C ILE A 906 -11.04 15.49 24.83
N VAL A 907 -10.39 15.47 23.66
CA VAL A 907 -8.93 15.26 23.54
C VAL A 907 -8.16 16.30 24.33
N SER A 908 -8.55 17.57 24.24
CA SER A 908 -7.86 18.68 24.89
C SER A 908 -8.01 18.65 26.41
N ASN A 909 -9.15 18.17 26.95
CA ASN A 909 -9.52 18.28 28.33
C ASN A 909 -9.48 16.97 29.15
N ILE A 910 -9.40 15.78 28.47
CA ILE A 910 -9.34 14.50 29.20
C ILE A 910 -8.22 14.50 30.23
N SER A 911 -8.54 14.23 31.49
CA SER A 911 -7.55 14.30 32.57
C SER A 911 -6.72 13.03 32.68
N LYS A 912 -5.57 13.13 33.34
CA LYS A 912 -4.72 11.97 33.66
C LYS A 912 -5.47 10.94 34.50
N GLU A 913 -6.28 11.42 35.45
CA GLU A 913 -7.12 10.58 36.31
C GLU A 913 -8.16 9.80 35.50
N GLU A 914 -8.80 10.44 34.49
CA GLU A 914 -9.75 9.75 33.61
C GLU A 914 -9.05 8.67 32.76
N VAL A 915 -7.89 8.98 32.17
CA VAL A 915 -7.09 8.01 31.39
C VAL A 915 -6.67 6.84 32.27
N ASN A 916 -6.19 7.09 33.49
CA ASN A 916 -5.76 6.06 34.43
C ASN A 916 -6.94 5.20 34.92
N ALA A 917 -8.12 5.79 35.12
CA ALA A 917 -9.33 5.04 35.45
C ALA A 917 -9.76 4.09 34.33
N LEU A 918 -9.65 4.52 33.08
CA LEU A 918 -9.92 3.69 31.91
C LEU A 918 -8.90 2.55 31.77
N ALA A 919 -7.61 2.83 31.96
CA ALA A 919 -6.57 1.80 31.94
C ALA A 919 -6.82 0.71 33.00
N LYS A 920 -7.12 1.12 34.23
CA LYS A 920 -7.46 0.20 35.31
C LYS A 920 -8.74 -0.61 35.05
N LYS A 921 -9.73 -0.01 34.42
CA LYS A 921 -11.00 -0.67 34.08
C LYS A 921 -10.87 -1.71 32.98
N HIS A 922 -10.16 -1.37 31.90
CA HIS A 922 -10.17 -2.15 30.64
C HIS A 922 -8.98 -3.09 30.49
N LEU A 923 -7.82 -2.81 31.09
CA LEU A 923 -6.58 -3.55 30.88
C LEU A 923 -6.26 -4.60 31.98
N ASN A 924 -7.29 -5.18 32.59
CA ASN A 924 -7.08 -6.25 33.59
C ASN A 924 -6.69 -7.55 32.88
N THR A 925 -5.45 -7.98 33.05
CA THR A 925 -4.88 -9.18 32.40
C THR A 925 -5.59 -10.48 32.80
N LYS A 926 -6.20 -10.52 34.00
CA LYS A 926 -6.92 -11.71 34.48
C LYS A 926 -8.21 -11.98 33.69
N ASP A 927 -8.77 -10.99 33.04
CA ASP A 927 -9.99 -11.10 32.24
C ASP A 927 -9.68 -11.37 30.76
N MET A 928 -8.40 -11.48 30.41
CA MET A 928 -7.96 -11.60 29.02
C MET A 928 -7.74 -13.07 28.63
N ILE A 929 -7.95 -13.33 27.34
CA ILE A 929 -7.58 -14.55 26.63
C ILE A 929 -6.19 -14.34 26.05
N TYR A 930 -5.32 -15.33 26.18
CA TYR A 930 -4.02 -15.37 25.53
C TYR A 930 -4.04 -16.44 24.45
N LEU A 931 -3.83 -16.07 23.20
CA LEU A 931 -3.72 -16.99 22.08
C LEU A 931 -2.31 -16.95 21.52
N VAL A 932 -1.75 -18.13 21.30
CA VAL A 932 -0.46 -18.35 20.61
C VAL A 932 -0.69 -19.31 19.46
N VAL A 933 -0.25 -18.95 18.25
CA VAL A 933 -0.19 -19.85 17.10
C VAL A 933 1.26 -19.99 16.67
N GLY A 934 1.79 -21.19 16.74
CA GLY A 934 3.20 -21.48 16.43
C GLY A 934 3.53 -22.96 16.63
N ASP A 935 4.80 -23.33 16.55
CA ASP A 935 5.25 -24.72 16.73
C ASP A 935 5.08 -25.18 18.19
N ALA A 936 3.98 -25.86 18.46
CA ALA A 936 3.62 -26.29 19.82
C ALA A 936 4.69 -27.20 20.47
N LYS A 937 5.44 -27.98 19.67
CA LYS A 937 6.49 -28.83 20.16
C LYS A 937 7.63 -28.07 20.85
N THR A 938 8.01 -26.94 20.28
CA THR A 938 9.08 -26.09 20.79
C THR A 938 8.55 -25.05 21.79
N LEU A 939 7.35 -24.56 21.63
CA LEU A 939 6.79 -23.47 22.44
C LEU A 939 6.23 -23.94 23.78
N ARG A 940 5.55 -25.09 23.84
CA ARG A 940 4.86 -25.54 25.04
C ARG A 940 5.74 -25.58 26.31
N PRO A 941 6.96 -26.14 26.28
CA PRO A 941 7.79 -26.20 27.50
C PRO A 941 8.14 -24.80 28.05
N GLU A 942 8.27 -23.81 27.18
CA GLU A 942 8.60 -22.45 27.61
C GLU A 942 7.35 -21.70 28.09
N LEU A 943 6.19 -21.93 27.46
CA LEU A 943 4.91 -21.33 27.86
C LEU A 943 4.44 -21.84 29.23
N GLU A 944 4.64 -23.11 29.54
CA GLU A 944 4.29 -23.70 30.84
C GLU A 944 5.10 -23.10 32.00
N LYS A 945 6.35 -22.64 31.74
CA LYS A 945 7.17 -21.94 32.74
C LYS A 945 6.60 -20.58 33.16
N LEU A 946 5.70 -20.00 32.40
CA LEU A 946 5.04 -18.74 32.74
C LEU A 946 4.04 -18.88 33.91
N GLY A 947 3.76 -20.11 34.36
CA GLY A 947 2.81 -20.35 35.44
C GLY A 947 1.34 -20.18 35.07
N MET A 948 1.05 -19.99 33.79
CA MET A 948 -0.31 -19.96 33.24
C MET A 948 -0.68 -21.37 32.74
N LYS A 949 -1.97 -21.68 32.79
CA LYS A 949 -2.48 -22.90 32.16
C LYS A 949 -2.32 -22.81 30.65
N VAL A 950 -1.73 -23.82 30.02
CA VAL A 950 -1.61 -23.95 28.57
C VAL A 950 -2.59 -25.00 28.07
N VAL A 951 -3.45 -24.66 27.14
CA VAL A 951 -4.50 -25.52 26.59
C VAL A 951 -4.32 -25.61 25.08
N ASP A 952 -4.25 -26.84 24.56
CA ASP A 952 -4.29 -27.05 23.11
C ASP A 952 -5.65 -26.66 22.57
N TYR A 953 -5.61 -25.93 21.46
CA TYR A 953 -6.82 -25.51 20.77
C TYR A 953 -6.70 -25.74 19.27
N SER A 954 -7.76 -26.20 18.64
CA SER A 954 -7.88 -26.33 17.19
C SER A 954 -9.20 -25.75 16.72
N LEU A 955 -9.21 -25.15 15.53
CA LEU A 955 -10.40 -24.62 14.87
C LEU A 955 -11.32 -25.77 14.40
#